data_5182fe364066ca2701fb82c5edc91b6d
#
_entry.id   5182fe364066ca2701fb82c5edc91b6d
#
_cell.length_a   1.000
_cell.length_b   1.000
_cell.length_c   1.000
_cell.angle_alpha   90.00
_cell.angle_beta   90.00
_cell.angle_gamma   90.00
#
_symmetry.space_group_name_H-M   'P 1'
#
loop_
_entity.id
_entity.type
_entity.pdbx_description
1 polymer ?
#
loop_
_entity_poly.entity_id
_entity_poly.type
_entity_poly.pdbx_seq_one_letter_code
_entity_poly.pdbx_strand_id
1 'polypeptide(L)'
;MTLKDLEIGKSAVITSVGGKGALRQHFLDMGMIPGAEVTVVKFAPMGDPIELQVHGYELTLRLAEAEQIEIEQIPKRSRSHAGIEAVSDLAHPGLGEDGKYHSREDEHPLPEGTTLTYALVGNQNCGKTTLFNQLTGSSQHVGNFPGVTVDRKTGSIKGHPDTEITDLPGIYSMSPYSSEEIVSRNFVLDEKPSAIINIVDATNIERNLYLTMQLLEMDIPMVVAMNMMDEVLGNQGSIDVNKMESLLGVPVIPISAAKNEGVDELVDHALHIAKYQEHPLRQDFCDKSDHDGAVHRCIHAVMHLIEDHAAQADIPTRFAATKAIEGDPLILEKLKLDTNETEMLEHIVQQMETERQVDRSAAIADMRFDFIERLCEQTVVKPKESKERIRSEKIDKVLTGKYTAIPCFIGIMVLVFYLTFNVIGAWLQGLLEIGIDKVSALVEAALTAANVNSAMHSLVIDGIFTGVGSVLSFLPIIVTLFFFLSLMEDSGYVARVAFVMDKLLRKIGLSGRSIVPMLIGFGCTVPAVMATRTLTSERDRKMTILLTPFMSCTAKLPIYSFFVSAFFPKKGGFIMAGLYLFGILVGILAAFLYNRTLFKGDPVPFVMELPNYRLPGARNVGQLLWEKAKDFLQRAFSIILLASMIIWFLQSFDLHLNLVKDSADSILAMVAGVLAPIFKPIGLGDWRICTALISGFMAKESVVSTLEVLFSGNIASVLTPLAAASLLVFSLLYTPCVAAIASIKREMGSKWAVGVVVWQCVIAWVAALIVHLIGMI
;
A
#
# COMPACT_ATOMS: atom_id res chain seq x y z
N MET A 1 -28.76 -18.21 12.69
CA MET A 1 -28.37 -16.83 13.10
C MET A 1 -27.14 -16.45 12.30
N THR A 2 -27.03 -15.20 11.86
CA THR A 2 -25.85 -14.79 11.12
C THR A 2 -24.83 -14.09 12.02
N LEU A 3 -23.57 -14.06 11.63
CA LEU A 3 -22.49 -13.42 12.37
C LEU A 3 -22.76 -11.91 12.61
N LYS A 4 -23.52 -11.28 11.72
CA LYS A 4 -23.97 -9.89 11.84
C LYS A 4 -24.82 -9.65 13.10
N ASP A 5 -25.57 -10.68 13.54
CA ASP A 5 -26.52 -10.56 14.66
C ASP A 5 -25.87 -10.85 16.02
N LEU A 6 -24.58 -11.24 16.05
CA LEU A 6 -23.86 -11.57 17.28
C LEU A 6 -23.49 -10.29 18.05
N GLU A 7 -23.85 -10.26 19.34
CA GLU A 7 -23.56 -9.12 20.22
C GLU A 7 -22.09 -9.03 20.62
N ILE A 8 -21.63 -7.81 20.91
CA ILE A 8 -20.25 -7.56 21.39
C ILE A 8 -19.94 -8.42 22.63
N GLY A 9 -18.80 -9.10 22.60
CA GLY A 9 -18.30 -9.95 23.67
C GLY A 9 -18.96 -11.34 23.76
N LYS A 10 -19.88 -11.66 22.84
CA LYS A 10 -20.46 -12.99 22.71
C LYS A 10 -19.64 -13.86 21.77
N SER A 11 -19.57 -15.15 22.07
CA SER A 11 -18.94 -16.17 21.23
C SER A 11 -19.97 -17.04 20.52
N ALA A 12 -19.63 -17.50 19.34
CA ALA A 12 -20.43 -18.43 18.55
C ALA A 12 -19.51 -19.35 17.76
N VAL A 13 -20.04 -20.49 17.30
CA VAL A 13 -19.36 -21.38 16.36
C VAL A 13 -19.92 -21.14 14.97
N ILE A 14 -19.05 -21.05 13.98
CA ILE A 14 -19.42 -20.94 12.57
C ILE A 14 -19.99 -22.28 12.12
N THR A 15 -21.20 -22.28 11.58
CA THR A 15 -21.87 -23.48 11.04
C THR A 15 -21.72 -23.55 9.54
N SER A 16 -21.79 -22.42 8.82
CA SER A 16 -21.55 -22.36 7.38
C SER A 16 -21.00 -21.02 6.94
N VAL A 17 -20.19 -21.02 5.88
CA VAL A 17 -19.64 -19.82 5.23
C VAL A 17 -20.23 -19.72 3.85
N GLY A 18 -21.12 -18.75 3.66
CA GLY A 18 -21.78 -18.47 2.39
C GLY A 18 -20.89 -17.68 1.43
N GLY A 19 -21.47 -17.26 0.31
CA GLY A 19 -20.75 -16.58 -0.77
C GLY A 19 -20.26 -17.54 -1.85
N LYS A 20 -19.59 -17.01 -2.86
CA LYS A 20 -19.04 -17.79 -3.99
C LYS A 20 -17.70 -17.20 -4.47
N GLY A 21 -16.88 -18.05 -5.10
CA GLY A 21 -15.63 -17.63 -5.75
C GLY A 21 -14.55 -17.15 -4.78
N ALA A 22 -13.66 -16.28 -5.26
CA ALA A 22 -12.45 -15.86 -4.56
C ALA A 22 -12.69 -15.20 -3.19
N LEU A 23 -13.81 -14.50 -2.99
CA LEU A 23 -14.14 -13.89 -1.70
C LEU A 23 -14.40 -14.94 -0.61
N ARG A 24 -15.19 -15.98 -0.94
CA ARG A 24 -15.46 -17.06 -0.02
C ARG A 24 -14.18 -17.82 0.33
N GLN A 25 -13.36 -18.12 -0.68
CA GLN A 25 -12.05 -18.75 -0.45
C GLN A 25 -11.19 -17.89 0.49
N HIS A 26 -11.20 -16.58 0.28
CA HIS A 26 -10.46 -15.66 1.16
C HIS A 26 -10.94 -15.72 2.62
N PHE A 27 -12.24 -15.84 2.89
CA PHE A 27 -12.74 -16.05 4.27
C PHE A 27 -12.25 -17.35 4.87
N LEU A 28 -12.27 -18.44 4.11
CA LEU A 28 -11.76 -19.73 4.56
C LEU A 28 -10.25 -19.68 4.84
N ASP A 29 -9.47 -19.07 3.95
CA ASP A 29 -8.03 -18.85 4.11
C ASP A 29 -7.71 -17.96 5.32
N MET A 30 -8.68 -17.08 5.70
CA MET A 30 -8.63 -16.26 6.92
C MET A 30 -9.17 -16.99 8.17
N GLY A 31 -9.35 -18.32 8.13
CA GLY A 31 -9.77 -19.12 9.27
C GLY A 31 -11.26 -19.02 9.64
N MET A 32 -12.08 -18.40 8.80
CA MET A 32 -13.52 -18.42 8.95
C MET A 32 -14.07 -19.74 8.39
N ILE A 33 -13.86 -20.83 9.13
CA ILE A 33 -14.23 -22.18 8.71
C ILE A 33 -15.38 -22.73 9.56
N PRO A 34 -16.21 -23.64 9.05
CA PRO A 34 -17.19 -24.35 9.87
C PRO A 34 -16.52 -25.03 11.07
N GLY A 35 -17.08 -24.89 12.27
CA GLY A 35 -16.48 -25.37 13.51
C GLY A 35 -15.63 -24.35 14.27
N ALA A 36 -15.13 -23.29 13.61
CA ALA A 36 -14.31 -22.27 14.27
C ALA A 36 -15.13 -21.42 15.26
N GLU A 37 -14.54 -21.15 16.43
CA GLU A 37 -15.12 -20.23 17.42
C GLU A 37 -14.79 -18.79 17.03
N VAL A 38 -15.82 -17.95 16.96
CA VAL A 38 -15.72 -16.53 16.65
C VAL A 38 -16.33 -15.68 17.75
N THR A 39 -15.67 -14.57 18.10
CA THR A 39 -16.16 -13.61 19.12
C THR A 39 -16.17 -12.19 18.51
N VAL A 40 -17.28 -11.46 18.67
CA VAL A 40 -17.34 -10.04 18.27
C VAL A 40 -16.62 -9.18 19.30
N VAL A 41 -15.58 -8.48 18.89
CA VAL A 41 -14.78 -7.59 19.76
C VAL A 41 -15.40 -6.21 19.85
N LYS A 42 -15.63 -5.57 18.70
CA LYS A 42 -16.26 -4.23 18.61
C LYS A 42 -16.78 -3.96 17.21
N PHE A 43 -17.60 -2.91 17.09
CA PHE A 43 -18.00 -2.30 15.81
C PHE A 43 -17.19 -1.04 15.56
N ALA A 44 -16.94 -0.74 14.28
CA ALA A 44 -16.44 0.58 13.89
C ALA A 44 -17.39 1.69 14.41
N PRO A 45 -16.91 2.93 14.63
CA PRO A 45 -17.71 4.03 15.19
C PRO A 45 -19.05 4.28 14.48
N MET A 46 -19.10 3.97 13.19
CA MET A 46 -20.33 4.09 12.38
C MET A 46 -21.15 2.80 12.33
N GLY A 47 -20.80 1.77 13.12
CA GLY A 47 -21.49 0.49 13.21
C GLY A 47 -21.11 -0.52 12.11
N ASP A 48 -20.18 -0.21 11.23
CA ASP A 48 -19.70 -1.08 10.14
C ASP A 48 -18.31 -0.56 9.66
N PRO A 49 -17.28 -1.39 9.55
CA PRO A 49 -17.23 -2.86 9.72
C PRO A 49 -17.24 -3.33 11.19
N ILE A 50 -17.28 -4.66 11.41
CA ILE A 50 -17.12 -5.32 12.70
C ILE A 50 -15.71 -5.85 12.85
N GLU A 51 -15.22 -5.91 14.08
CA GLU A 51 -13.97 -6.55 14.45
C GLU A 51 -14.28 -7.84 15.22
N LEU A 52 -13.66 -8.92 14.80
CA LEU A 52 -13.88 -10.28 15.27
C LEU A 52 -12.57 -10.86 15.78
N GLN A 53 -12.68 -11.79 16.73
CA GLN A 53 -11.58 -12.66 17.13
C GLN A 53 -11.88 -14.09 16.65
N VAL A 54 -10.95 -14.71 15.92
CA VAL A 54 -11.00 -16.09 15.44
C VAL A 54 -9.59 -16.69 15.56
N HIS A 55 -9.46 -17.96 15.96
CA HIS A 55 -8.16 -18.64 16.18
C HIS A 55 -7.10 -17.81 16.95
N GLY A 56 -7.56 -16.90 17.83
CA GLY A 56 -6.69 -16.07 18.67
C GLY A 56 -6.21 -14.76 18.07
N TYR A 57 -6.52 -14.41 16.82
CA TYR A 57 -6.19 -13.14 16.19
C TYR A 57 -7.44 -12.31 15.84
N GLU A 58 -7.24 -11.01 15.54
CA GLU A 58 -8.31 -10.06 15.27
C GLU A 58 -8.45 -9.82 13.76
N LEU A 59 -9.69 -9.88 13.29
CA LEU A 59 -10.06 -9.74 11.89
C LEU A 59 -11.22 -8.76 11.75
N THR A 60 -11.23 -7.94 10.69
CA THR A 60 -12.35 -7.04 10.41
C THR A 60 -13.15 -7.52 9.21
N LEU A 61 -14.49 -7.50 9.33
CA LEU A 61 -15.42 -7.83 8.24
C LEU A 61 -16.50 -6.75 8.12
N ARG A 62 -17.00 -6.51 6.91
CA ARG A 62 -18.21 -5.71 6.72
C ARG A 62 -19.44 -6.47 7.18
N LEU A 63 -20.47 -5.74 7.62
CA LEU A 63 -21.73 -6.36 8.01
C LEU A 63 -22.39 -7.17 6.88
N ALA A 64 -22.25 -6.73 5.64
CA ALA A 64 -22.75 -7.45 4.47
C ALA A 64 -22.01 -8.78 4.22
N GLU A 65 -20.75 -8.87 4.61
CA GLU A 65 -19.92 -10.08 4.57
C GLU A 65 -20.28 -10.99 5.76
N ALA A 66 -20.41 -10.42 6.95
CA ALA A 66 -20.82 -11.13 8.15
C ALA A 66 -22.24 -11.72 8.05
N GLU A 67 -23.13 -11.13 7.24
CA GLU A 67 -24.47 -11.64 6.96
C GLU A 67 -24.45 -12.96 6.18
N GLN A 68 -23.36 -13.27 5.48
CA GLN A 68 -23.18 -14.50 4.70
C GLN A 68 -22.64 -15.67 5.57
N ILE A 69 -22.26 -15.42 6.82
CA ILE A 69 -21.68 -16.43 7.72
C ILE A 69 -22.73 -16.81 8.74
N GLU A 70 -23.12 -18.08 8.72
CA GLU A 70 -24.08 -18.63 9.68
C GLU A 70 -23.35 -19.11 10.94
N ILE A 71 -23.96 -18.86 12.10
CA ILE A 71 -23.37 -19.17 13.39
C ILE A 71 -24.39 -19.80 14.34
N GLU A 72 -23.88 -20.59 15.28
CA GLU A 72 -24.61 -21.08 16.45
C GLU A 72 -23.98 -20.52 17.73
N GLN A 73 -24.79 -19.85 18.54
CA GLN A 73 -24.32 -19.20 19.77
C GLN A 73 -23.97 -20.22 20.84
N ILE A 74 -22.78 -20.17 21.39
CA ILE A 74 -22.31 -21.02 22.47
C ILE A 74 -22.03 -20.20 23.73
N PRO A 75 -22.22 -20.79 24.96
CA PRO A 75 -21.74 -20.15 26.17
C PRO A 75 -20.20 -20.11 26.15
N LYS A 76 -19.64 -18.98 26.54
CA LYS A 76 -18.18 -18.73 26.54
C LYS A 76 -17.47 -19.87 27.33
N ARG A 77 -16.78 -20.75 26.61
CA ARG A 77 -15.91 -21.78 27.21
C ARG A 77 -14.57 -21.11 27.54
N SER A 78 -14.15 -21.15 28.81
CA SER A 78 -12.76 -20.88 29.15
C SER A 78 -11.96 -22.13 28.76
N ARG A 79 -11.25 -22.08 27.62
CA ARG A 79 -10.27 -23.15 27.31
C ARG A 79 -9.17 -23.08 28.37
N SER A 80 -9.10 -24.10 29.23
CA SER A 80 -7.91 -24.30 30.06
C SER A 80 -6.84 -24.93 29.16
N HIS A 81 -5.85 -24.16 28.75
CA HIS A 81 -4.67 -24.75 28.15
C HIS A 81 -4.00 -25.67 29.19
N ALA A 82 -3.88 -26.95 28.88
CA ALA A 82 -3.05 -27.86 29.63
C ALA A 82 -1.62 -27.28 29.58
N GLY A 83 -1.04 -27.00 30.76
CA GLY A 83 0.21 -26.29 30.86
C GLY A 83 1.35 -27.08 30.24
N ILE A 84 1.84 -26.59 29.12
CA ILE A 84 3.16 -26.92 28.61
C ILE A 84 4.13 -26.15 29.53
N GLU A 85 5.13 -26.82 30.11
CA GLU A 85 6.19 -26.12 30.84
C GLU A 85 6.96 -25.22 29.86
N ALA A 86 7.16 -23.96 30.25
CA ALA A 86 7.92 -23.02 29.46
C ALA A 86 9.35 -23.53 29.24
N VAL A 87 9.76 -23.66 27.99
CA VAL A 87 11.12 -24.05 27.65
C VAL A 87 12.02 -22.84 27.90
N SER A 88 13.00 -22.99 28.79
CA SER A 88 13.88 -21.90 29.21
C SER A 88 15.08 -21.68 28.26
N ASP A 89 15.37 -22.63 27.40
CA ASP A 89 16.52 -22.61 26.49
C ASP A 89 16.04 -22.68 25.05
N LEU A 90 16.20 -21.57 24.33
CA LEU A 90 15.76 -21.37 22.95
C LEU A 90 16.93 -21.47 21.96
N ALA A 91 18.05 -22.07 22.38
CA ALA A 91 19.19 -22.26 21.50
C ALA A 91 18.80 -23.20 20.34
N HIS A 92 18.89 -22.68 19.12
CA HIS A 92 18.76 -23.48 17.91
C HIS A 92 19.94 -24.46 17.84
N PRO A 93 19.73 -25.74 17.48
CA PRO A 93 20.79 -26.73 17.49
C PRO A 93 21.94 -26.48 16.51
N GLY A 94 21.80 -25.57 15.54
CA GLY A 94 22.85 -25.20 14.58
C GLY A 94 22.83 -26.00 13.29
N LEU A 95 23.73 -25.63 12.36
CA LEU A 95 23.92 -26.31 11.08
C LEU A 95 24.59 -27.68 11.26
N GLY A 96 24.24 -28.64 10.44
CA GLY A 96 24.94 -29.92 10.32
C GLY A 96 24.57 -30.95 11.36
N GLU A 97 23.35 -30.92 11.83
CA GLU A 97 22.76 -31.94 12.65
C GLU A 97 22.58 -33.21 11.82
N ASP A 98 23.51 -34.13 11.96
CA ASP A 98 23.61 -35.38 11.18
C ASP A 98 22.22 -36.01 10.93
N GLY A 99 21.67 -35.76 9.72
CA GLY A 99 20.48 -36.41 9.21
C GLY A 99 19.15 -36.01 9.86
N LYS A 100 19.07 -34.88 10.56
CA LYS A 100 17.81 -34.48 11.23
C LYS A 100 16.71 -34.04 10.24
N TYR A 101 17.08 -33.37 9.16
CA TYR A 101 16.18 -32.85 8.13
C TYR A 101 16.33 -33.59 6.79
N HIS A 102 17.50 -34.15 6.50
CA HIS A 102 17.79 -34.91 5.28
C HIS A 102 18.91 -35.90 5.53
N SER A 103 19.02 -36.93 4.70
CA SER A 103 20.21 -37.78 4.64
C SER A 103 21.19 -37.18 3.66
N ARG A 104 22.50 -37.42 3.87
CA ARG A 104 23.54 -36.99 2.89
C ARG A 104 23.34 -37.61 1.50
N GLU A 105 22.63 -38.70 1.39
CA GLU A 105 22.29 -39.36 0.13
C GLU A 105 21.25 -38.59 -0.68
N ASP A 106 20.47 -37.73 -0.01
CA ASP A 106 19.43 -36.88 -0.62
C ASP A 106 19.93 -35.47 -1.01
N GLU A 107 21.23 -35.16 -0.73
CA GLU A 107 21.83 -33.88 -1.09
C GLU A 107 22.09 -33.79 -2.61
N HIS A 108 21.53 -32.77 -3.23
CA HIS A 108 21.74 -32.45 -4.65
C HIS A 108 22.39 -31.05 -4.79
N PRO A 109 23.67 -30.89 -4.46
CA PRO A 109 24.30 -29.58 -4.43
C PRO A 109 24.30 -28.92 -5.80
N LEU A 110 23.92 -27.66 -5.85
CA LEU A 110 24.01 -26.84 -7.05
C LEU A 110 25.48 -26.66 -7.47
N PRO A 111 25.77 -26.53 -8.78
CA PRO A 111 27.12 -26.29 -9.29
C PRO A 111 27.79 -25.07 -8.65
N GLU A 112 29.10 -25.15 -8.37
CA GLU A 112 29.87 -24.01 -7.86
C GLU A 112 29.79 -22.81 -8.80
N GLY A 113 29.50 -21.61 -8.22
CA GLY A 113 29.33 -20.36 -8.98
C GLY A 113 27.92 -20.11 -9.47
N THR A 114 26.93 -20.97 -9.13
CA THR A 114 25.50 -20.69 -9.37
C THR A 114 25.03 -19.56 -8.46
N THR A 115 24.37 -18.54 -9.03
CA THR A 115 23.72 -17.50 -8.22
C THR A 115 22.53 -18.10 -7.49
N LEU A 116 22.55 -18.03 -6.15
CA LEU A 116 21.45 -18.51 -5.32
C LEU A 116 20.35 -17.46 -5.27
N THR A 117 19.14 -17.84 -5.70
CA THR A 117 17.97 -16.95 -5.74
C THR A 117 17.02 -17.26 -4.59
N TYR A 118 16.56 -16.21 -3.89
CA TYR A 118 15.67 -16.35 -2.74
C TYR A 118 14.39 -15.58 -2.94
N ALA A 119 13.25 -16.17 -2.56
CA ALA A 119 11.99 -15.49 -2.37
C ALA A 119 11.76 -15.20 -0.88
N LEU A 120 11.64 -13.94 -0.50
CA LEU A 120 11.22 -13.55 0.85
C LEU A 120 9.70 -13.47 0.88
N VAL A 121 9.06 -14.39 1.58
CA VAL A 121 7.60 -14.56 1.64
C VAL A 121 7.11 -14.40 3.08
N GLY A 122 5.92 -13.87 3.26
CA GLY A 122 5.28 -13.76 4.59
C GLY A 122 4.05 -12.88 4.57
N ASN A 123 3.30 -12.90 5.66
CA ASN A 123 2.07 -12.13 5.81
C ASN A 123 2.34 -10.62 5.84
N GLN A 124 1.28 -9.83 5.70
CA GLN A 124 1.37 -8.40 5.94
C GLN A 124 1.74 -8.16 7.42
N ASN A 125 2.58 -7.17 7.67
CA ASN A 125 3.05 -6.77 9.01
C ASN A 125 3.91 -7.79 9.79
N CYS A 126 4.32 -8.92 9.21
CA CYS A 126 5.23 -9.89 9.85
C CYS A 126 6.69 -9.40 9.99
N GLY A 127 7.03 -8.21 9.49
CA GLY A 127 8.38 -7.64 9.55
C GLY A 127 9.25 -7.91 8.32
N LYS A 128 8.65 -8.33 7.19
CA LYS A 128 9.32 -8.70 5.95
C LYS A 128 10.28 -7.62 5.42
N THR A 129 9.79 -6.39 5.25
CA THR A 129 10.62 -5.26 4.77
C THR A 129 11.76 -4.93 5.73
N THR A 130 11.55 -5.10 7.04
CA THR A 130 12.61 -4.90 8.04
C THR A 130 13.71 -5.95 7.86
N LEU A 131 13.35 -7.23 7.72
CA LEU A 131 14.29 -8.30 7.46
C LEU A 131 15.02 -8.11 6.12
N PHE A 132 14.31 -7.79 5.05
CA PHE A 132 14.89 -7.50 3.75
C PHE A 132 15.96 -6.41 3.81
N ASN A 133 15.69 -5.31 4.53
CA ASN A 133 16.64 -4.22 4.74
C ASN A 133 17.86 -4.65 5.59
N GLN A 134 17.68 -5.55 6.55
CA GLN A 134 18.78 -6.11 7.33
C GLN A 134 19.67 -7.01 6.45
N LEU A 135 19.08 -7.87 5.63
CA LEU A 135 19.77 -8.78 4.74
C LEU A 135 20.54 -8.05 3.64
N THR A 136 19.91 -7.08 2.97
CA THR A 136 20.49 -6.46 1.75
C THR A 136 21.24 -5.15 2.01
N GLY A 137 20.90 -4.41 3.05
CA GLY A 137 21.49 -3.10 3.34
C GLY A 137 21.23 -2.07 2.25
N SER A 138 22.31 -1.54 1.63
CA SER A 138 22.23 -0.54 0.56
C SER A 138 22.18 -1.13 -0.86
N SER A 139 22.35 -2.44 -1.00
CA SER A 139 22.40 -3.15 -2.29
C SER A 139 20.99 -3.54 -2.76
N GLN A 140 20.13 -2.54 -3.01
CA GLN A 140 18.74 -2.79 -3.41
C GLN A 140 18.43 -2.21 -4.79
N HIS A 141 17.67 -2.96 -5.57
CA HIS A 141 17.11 -2.53 -6.84
C HIS A 141 15.59 -2.52 -6.74
N VAL A 142 14.96 -1.42 -7.14
CA VAL A 142 13.50 -1.27 -7.13
C VAL A 142 12.99 -1.20 -8.56
N GLY A 143 12.08 -2.09 -8.89
CA GLY A 143 11.37 -2.16 -10.17
C GLY A 143 9.92 -2.51 -9.97
N ASN A 144 9.23 -2.94 -11.01
CA ASN A 144 7.89 -3.50 -10.91
C ASN A 144 7.93 -4.95 -11.39
N PHE A 145 7.06 -5.80 -10.85
CA PHE A 145 6.86 -7.14 -11.42
C PHE A 145 6.31 -7.02 -12.86
N PRO A 146 6.68 -7.94 -13.76
CA PRO A 146 6.24 -7.90 -15.16
C PRO A 146 4.71 -7.86 -15.28
N GLY A 147 4.18 -6.93 -16.09
CA GLY A 147 2.75 -6.83 -16.40
C GLY A 147 1.85 -6.25 -15.33
N VAL A 148 2.37 -5.93 -14.14
CA VAL A 148 1.61 -5.37 -13.02
C VAL A 148 2.32 -4.17 -12.40
N THR A 149 1.58 -3.39 -11.59
CA THR A 149 2.09 -2.20 -10.92
C THR A 149 2.51 -2.46 -9.47
N VAL A 150 2.85 -3.71 -9.16
CA VAL A 150 3.37 -4.13 -7.85
C VAL A 150 4.88 -3.92 -7.85
N ASP A 151 5.41 -3.28 -6.82
CA ASP A 151 6.84 -3.01 -6.71
C ASP A 151 7.63 -4.33 -6.47
N ARG A 152 8.69 -4.54 -7.25
CA ARG A 152 9.66 -5.62 -7.06
C ARG A 152 10.93 -5.02 -6.45
N LYS A 153 11.33 -5.52 -5.30
CA LYS A 153 12.59 -5.16 -4.66
C LYS A 153 13.51 -6.36 -4.68
N THR A 154 14.70 -6.20 -5.22
CA THR A 154 15.73 -7.23 -5.25
C THR A 154 17.03 -6.69 -4.65
N GLY A 155 17.86 -7.58 -4.14
CA GLY A 155 19.18 -7.22 -3.62
C GLY A 155 20.03 -8.44 -3.32
N SER A 156 21.33 -8.24 -3.12
CA SER A 156 22.23 -9.31 -2.67
C SER A 156 22.30 -9.33 -1.15
N ILE A 157 22.41 -10.51 -0.56
CA ILE A 157 22.65 -10.67 0.88
C ILE A 157 24.05 -10.15 1.22
N LYS A 158 24.14 -9.38 2.31
CA LYS A 158 25.43 -8.82 2.77
C LYS A 158 26.47 -9.91 2.98
N GLY A 159 27.67 -9.70 2.44
CA GLY A 159 28.74 -10.68 2.51
C GLY A 159 28.67 -11.80 1.47
N HIS A 160 27.56 -11.94 0.74
CA HIS A 160 27.31 -12.99 -0.23
C HIS A 160 26.87 -12.41 -1.57
N PRO A 161 27.80 -11.90 -2.41
CA PRO A 161 27.49 -11.25 -3.68
C PRO A 161 26.85 -12.20 -4.71
N ASP A 162 27.05 -13.50 -4.56
CA ASP A 162 26.49 -14.54 -5.44
C ASP A 162 25.04 -14.91 -5.08
N THR A 163 24.36 -14.05 -4.31
CA THR A 163 22.96 -14.24 -3.91
C THR A 163 22.07 -13.14 -4.47
N GLU A 164 20.83 -13.49 -4.81
CA GLU A 164 19.78 -12.53 -5.14
C GLU A 164 18.52 -12.85 -4.32
N ILE A 165 18.10 -11.92 -3.46
CA ILE A 165 16.86 -12.03 -2.71
C ILE A 165 15.82 -11.08 -3.27
N THR A 166 14.61 -11.59 -3.51
CA THR A 166 13.44 -10.80 -3.96
C THR A 166 12.43 -10.68 -2.83
N ASP A 167 12.08 -9.44 -2.45
CA ASP A 167 11.00 -9.14 -1.51
C ASP A 167 9.65 -9.26 -2.23
N LEU A 168 8.87 -10.29 -1.88
CA LEU A 168 7.53 -10.49 -2.43
C LEU A 168 6.50 -9.67 -1.64
N PRO A 169 5.36 -9.28 -2.25
CA PRO A 169 4.26 -8.65 -1.54
C PRO A 169 3.81 -9.46 -0.32
N GLY A 170 3.33 -8.77 0.73
CA GLY A 170 2.75 -9.44 1.90
C GLY A 170 1.42 -10.08 1.54
N ILE A 171 1.32 -11.40 1.67
CA ILE A 171 0.16 -12.20 1.29
C ILE A 171 -0.30 -13.07 2.45
N TYR A 172 -1.56 -13.46 2.43
CA TYR A 172 -2.12 -14.35 3.46
C TYR A 172 -2.28 -15.78 2.99
N SER A 173 -2.40 -15.98 1.67
CA SER A 173 -2.52 -17.29 1.04
C SER A 173 -1.98 -17.26 -0.39
N MET A 174 -1.82 -18.44 -0.98
CA MET A 174 -1.49 -18.61 -2.40
C MET A 174 -2.73 -18.69 -3.31
N SER A 175 -3.89 -18.29 -2.80
CA SER A 175 -5.15 -18.23 -3.57
C SER A 175 -5.22 -16.94 -4.41
N PRO A 176 -5.80 -16.96 -5.63
CA PRO A 176 -5.81 -15.82 -6.54
C PRO A 176 -6.88 -14.78 -6.19
N TYR A 177 -6.81 -14.19 -5.00
CA TYR A 177 -7.77 -13.21 -4.54
C TYR A 177 -7.37 -11.77 -4.90
N SER A 178 -6.10 -11.42 -4.70
CA SER A 178 -5.55 -10.11 -5.01
C SER A 178 -4.44 -10.19 -6.05
N SER A 179 -4.09 -9.05 -6.67
CA SER A 179 -2.94 -8.97 -7.59
C SER A 179 -1.62 -9.32 -6.89
N GLU A 180 -1.50 -9.03 -5.62
CA GLU A 180 -0.32 -9.31 -4.79
C GLU A 180 -0.13 -10.81 -4.59
N GLU A 181 -1.22 -11.55 -4.31
CA GLU A 181 -1.20 -13.01 -4.16
C GLU A 181 -0.90 -13.70 -5.49
N ILE A 182 -1.50 -13.23 -6.60
CA ILE A 182 -1.22 -13.74 -7.94
C ILE A 182 0.26 -13.55 -8.30
N VAL A 183 0.82 -12.36 -8.05
CA VAL A 183 2.22 -12.05 -8.33
C VAL A 183 3.16 -12.93 -7.52
N SER A 184 2.92 -13.05 -6.21
CA SER A 184 3.76 -13.85 -5.31
C SER A 184 3.71 -15.32 -5.70
N ARG A 185 2.52 -15.87 -5.99
CA ARG A 185 2.36 -17.24 -6.46
C ARG A 185 3.07 -17.49 -7.77
N ASN A 186 2.85 -16.63 -8.77
CA ASN A 186 3.48 -16.80 -10.08
C ASN A 186 5.00 -16.69 -9.99
N PHE A 187 5.54 -15.79 -9.15
CA PHE A 187 6.97 -15.71 -8.92
C PHE A 187 7.53 -17.03 -8.39
N VAL A 188 6.90 -17.62 -7.39
CA VAL A 188 7.37 -18.87 -6.79
C VAL A 188 7.26 -20.04 -7.77
N LEU A 189 6.16 -20.11 -8.55
CA LEU A 189 5.93 -21.21 -9.52
C LEU A 189 6.74 -21.08 -10.80
N ASP A 190 6.88 -19.86 -11.34
CA ASP A 190 7.44 -19.64 -12.67
C ASP A 190 8.95 -19.32 -12.62
N GLU A 191 9.41 -18.52 -11.61
CA GLU A 191 10.83 -18.14 -11.44
C GLU A 191 11.63 -19.21 -10.67
N LYS A 192 10.94 -20.07 -9.89
CA LYS A 192 11.53 -21.18 -9.12
C LYS A 192 12.79 -20.78 -8.36
N PRO A 193 12.66 -19.99 -7.28
CA PRO A 193 13.81 -19.57 -6.49
C PRO A 193 14.54 -20.79 -5.91
N SER A 194 15.86 -20.68 -5.73
CA SER A 194 16.69 -21.73 -5.13
C SER A 194 16.25 -22.09 -3.71
N ALA A 195 15.69 -21.11 -2.97
CA ALA A 195 15.05 -21.34 -1.68
C ALA A 195 14.05 -20.23 -1.33
N ILE A 196 13.17 -20.52 -0.40
CA ILE A 196 12.20 -19.60 0.20
C ILE A 196 12.66 -19.25 1.62
N ILE A 197 12.68 -17.95 1.95
CA ILE A 197 12.74 -17.47 3.33
C ILE A 197 11.35 -17.06 3.72
N ASN A 198 10.65 -17.89 4.50
CA ASN A 198 9.30 -17.62 4.97
C ASN A 198 9.33 -16.94 6.33
N ILE A 199 8.92 -15.68 6.41
CA ILE A 199 8.88 -14.92 7.66
C ILE A 199 7.51 -15.06 8.32
N VAL A 200 7.53 -15.50 9.59
CA VAL A 200 6.35 -15.78 10.43
C VAL A 200 6.36 -14.85 11.64
N ASP A 201 5.28 -14.15 11.90
CA ASP A 201 5.09 -13.38 13.13
C ASP A 201 4.76 -14.31 14.28
N ALA A 202 5.70 -14.49 15.21
CA ALA A 202 5.56 -15.35 16.39
C ALA A 202 4.45 -14.90 17.36
N THR A 203 4.03 -13.63 17.29
CA THR A 203 2.94 -13.09 18.12
C THR A 203 1.55 -13.48 17.62
N ASN A 204 1.45 -13.84 16.31
CA ASN A 204 0.24 -14.26 15.60
C ASN A 204 0.50 -15.54 14.79
N ILE A 205 1.11 -16.53 15.44
CA ILE A 205 1.72 -17.67 14.78
C ILE A 205 0.71 -18.52 13.99
N GLU A 206 -0.47 -18.82 14.54
CA GLU A 206 -1.49 -19.65 13.88
C GLU A 206 -1.91 -19.05 12.53
N ARG A 207 -2.04 -17.75 12.52
CA ARG A 207 -2.42 -17.02 11.30
C ARG A 207 -1.34 -17.09 10.22
N ASN A 208 -0.08 -16.95 10.63
CA ASN A 208 1.04 -16.93 9.70
C ASN A 208 1.37 -18.31 9.16
N LEU A 209 1.21 -19.35 9.95
CA LEU A 209 1.47 -20.73 9.55
C LEU A 209 0.55 -21.24 8.43
N TYR A 210 -0.62 -20.63 8.21
CA TYR A 210 -1.49 -21.03 7.09
C TYR A 210 -0.81 -20.85 5.72
N LEU A 211 -0.11 -19.73 5.52
CA LEU A 211 0.71 -19.51 4.35
C LEU A 211 1.89 -20.49 4.29
N THR A 212 2.53 -20.74 5.44
CA THR A 212 3.64 -21.70 5.55
C THR A 212 3.23 -23.10 5.06
N MET A 213 2.01 -23.57 5.44
CA MET A 213 1.50 -24.85 4.96
C MET A 213 1.41 -24.91 3.43
N GLN A 214 0.93 -23.86 2.80
CA GLN A 214 0.83 -23.80 1.33
C GLN A 214 2.19 -23.71 0.64
N LEU A 215 3.18 -23.06 1.27
CA LEU A 215 4.54 -23.02 0.77
C LEU A 215 5.23 -24.39 0.86
N LEU A 216 4.99 -25.13 1.93
CA LEU A 216 5.48 -26.51 2.09
C LEU A 216 4.94 -27.45 1.01
N GLU A 217 3.67 -27.26 0.58
CA GLU A 217 3.08 -28.02 -0.52
C GLU A 217 3.74 -27.74 -1.87
N MET A 218 4.49 -26.62 -2.01
CA MET A 218 5.21 -26.25 -3.23
C MET A 218 6.55 -26.97 -3.43
N ASP A 219 6.99 -27.73 -2.44
CA ASP A 219 8.22 -28.56 -2.50
C ASP A 219 9.47 -27.78 -2.95
N ILE A 220 9.65 -26.59 -2.44
CA ILE A 220 10.84 -25.75 -2.68
C ILE A 220 11.64 -25.69 -1.37
N PRO A 221 13.00 -25.75 -1.41
CA PRO A 221 13.83 -25.55 -0.23
C PRO A 221 13.38 -24.32 0.57
N MET A 222 13.13 -24.46 1.86
CA MET A 222 12.54 -23.39 2.67
C MET A 222 13.11 -23.34 4.08
N VAL A 223 13.36 -22.11 4.58
CA VAL A 223 13.61 -21.83 5.99
C VAL A 223 12.52 -20.93 6.56
N VAL A 224 12.09 -21.21 7.78
CA VAL A 224 11.11 -20.38 8.50
C VAL A 224 11.85 -19.42 9.42
N ALA A 225 11.72 -18.12 9.17
CA ALA A 225 12.22 -17.05 10.03
C ALA A 225 11.12 -16.66 11.04
N MET A 226 11.21 -17.17 12.27
CA MET A 226 10.26 -16.90 13.34
C MET A 226 10.58 -15.54 13.95
N ASN A 227 9.91 -14.49 13.47
CA ASN A 227 10.19 -13.09 13.84
C ASN A 227 9.40 -12.64 15.07
N MET A 228 9.86 -11.55 15.69
CA MET A 228 9.26 -10.95 16.91
C MET A 228 9.39 -11.83 18.15
N MET A 229 10.38 -12.70 18.19
CA MET A 229 10.65 -13.55 19.36
C MET A 229 10.93 -12.74 20.63
N ASP A 230 11.51 -11.56 20.50
CA ASP A 230 11.72 -10.64 21.60
C ASP A 230 10.39 -10.16 22.25
N GLU A 231 9.31 -10.02 21.50
CA GLU A 231 7.98 -9.69 22.04
C GLU A 231 7.35 -10.91 22.75
N VAL A 232 7.48 -12.12 22.18
CA VAL A 232 6.99 -13.35 22.79
C VAL A 232 7.65 -13.57 24.16
N LEU A 233 8.98 -13.52 24.21
CA LEU A 233 9.76 -13.67 25.43
C LEU A 233 9.50 -12.55 26.44
N GLY A 234 9.41 -11.30 25.97
CA GLY A 234 9.09 -10.13 26.80
C GLY A 234 7.73 -10.22 27.50
N ASN A 235 6.80 -10.99 26.94
CA ASN A 235 5.47 -11.26 27.49
C ASN A 235 5.36 -12.62 28.24
N GLN A 236 6.48 -13.26 28.54
CA GLN A 236 6.53 -14.56 29.23
C GLN A 236 5.89 -15.71 28.43
N GLY A 237 5.85 -15.59 27.10
CA GLY A 237 5.57 -16.70 26.21
C GLY A 237 6.84 -17.44 25.84
N SER A 238 6.72 -18.64 25.27
CA SER A 238 7.84 -19.38 24.70
C SER A 238 7.37 -20.22 23.51
N ILE A 239 8.29 -20.52 22.60
CA ILE A 239 8.06 -21.41 21.47
C ILE A 239 9.16 -22.45 21.50
N ASP A 240 8.79 -23.72 21.49
CA ASP A 240 9.73 -24.84 21.34
C ASP A 240 10.08 -24.97 19.84
N VAL A 241 11.14 -24.25 19.46
CA VAL A 241 11.61 -24.17 18.07
C VAL A 241 12.02 -25.55 17.55
N ASN A 242 12.76 -26.33 18.34
CA ASN A 242 13.25 -27.66 17.94
C ASN A 242 12.11 -28.63 17.65
N LYS A 243 11.11 -28.64 18.50
CA LYS A 243 9.92 -29.46 18.28
C LYS A 243 9.12 -28.99 17.08
N MET A 244 9.04 -27.66 16.87
CA MET A 244 8.37 -27.07 15.71
C MET A 244 9.04 -27.47 14.41
N GLU A 245 10.39 -27.40 14.33
CA GLU A 245 11.15 -27.88 13.19
C GLU A 245 10.85 -29.33 12.87
N SER A 246 10.90 -30.21 13.90
CA SER A 246 10.64 -31.65 13.71
C SER A 246 9.23 -31.93 13.20
N LEU A 247 8.25 -31.09 13.56
CA LEU A 247 6.87 -31.23 13.12
C LEU A 247 6.61 -30.61 11.74
N LEU A 248 7.27 -29.50 11.40
CA LEU A 248 7.19 -28.86 10.09
C LEU A 248 8.07 -29.53 9.03
N GLY A 249 9.18 -30.12 9.44
CA GLY A 249 10.16 -30.74 8.54
C GLY A 249 10.99 -29.74 7.75
N VAL A 250 11.21 -28.54 8.30
CA VAL A 250 12.07 -27.49 7.75
C VAL A 250 12.72 -26.70 8.89
N PRO A 251 13.91 -26.09 8.68
CA PRO A 251 14.57 -25.28 9.70
C PRO A 251 13.69 -24.10 10.14
N VAL A 252 13.63 -23.85 11.45
CA VAL A 252 12.88 -22.74 12.07
C VAL A 252 13.85 -21.89 12.91
N ILE A 253 14.16 -20.69 12.47
CA ILE A 253 15.15 -19.82 13.09
C ILE A 253 14.46 -18.70 13.87
N PRO A 254 14.66 -18.62 15.20
CA PRO A 254 14.09 -17.53 16.00
C PRO A 254 14.86 -16.24 15.75
N ILE A 255 14.15 -15.19 15.33
CA ILE A 255 14.78 -13.89 15.02
C ILE A 255 14.02 -12.71 15.66
N SER A 256 14.74 -11.58 15.79
CA SER A 256 14.17 -10.27 15.92
C SER A 256 14.74 -9.35 14.83
N ALA A 257 14.05 -9.23 13.72
CA ALA A 257 14.48 -8.37 12.62
C ALA A 257 14.66 -6.91 13.02
N ALA A 258 13.86 -6.40 13.97
CA ALA A 258 13.98 -5.03 14.49
C ALA A 258 15.28 -4.81 15.27
N LYS A 259 15.77 -5.81 15.99
CA LYS A 259 17.01 -5.76 16.79
C LYS A 259 18.22 -6.34 16.06
N ASN A 260 18.02 -6.97 14.91
CA ASN A 260 19.02 -7.71 14.17
C ASN A 260 19.61 -8.90 14.97
N GLU A 261 18.74 -9.60 15.72
CA GLU A 261 19.10 -10.81 16.49
C GLU A 261 18.70 -12.04 15.68
N GLY A 262 19.56 -13.08 15.62
CA GLY A 262 19.35 -14.34 14.90
C GLY A 262 19.40 -14.25 13.36
N VAL A 263 19.69 -13.07 12.79
CA VAL A 263 19.68 -12.87 11.34
C VAL A 263 20.87 -13.54 10.66
N ASP A 264 22.04 -13.55 11.28
CA ASP A 264 23.23 -14.20 10.73
C ASP A 264 23.02 -15.73 10.65
N GLU A 265 22.46 -16.34 11.69
CA GLU A 265 22.08 -17.75 11.73
C GLU A 265 21.03 -18.10 10.65
N LEU A 266 20.03 -17.23 10.46
CA LEU A 266 19.07 -17.38 9.37
C LEU A 266 19.75 -17.39 8.00
N VAL A 267 20.74 -16.53 7.77
CA VAL A 267 21.51 -16.48 6.51
C VAL A 267 22.29 -17.76 6.29
N ASP A 268 22.98 -18.26 7.32
CA ASP A 268 23.75 -19.50 7.23
C ASP A 268 22.86 -20.70 6.85
N HIS A 269 21.68 -20.83 7.49
CA HIS A 269 20.71 -21.88 7.13
C HIS A 269 20.12 -21.67 5.73
N ALA A 270 19.77 -20.45 5.35
CA ALA A 270 19.26 -20.16 4.02
C ALA A 270 20.27 -20.51 2.91
N LEU A 271 21.55 -20.20 3.12
CA LEU A 271 22.61 -20.55 2.19
C LEU A 271 22.80 -22.07 2.08
N HIS A 272 22.74 -22.77 3.22
CA HIS A 272 22.89 -24.22 3.28
C HIS A 272 21.78 -24.92 2.50
N ILE A 273 20.51 -24.67 2.83
CA ILE A 273 19.38 -25.33 2.16
C ILE A 273 19.31 -25.01 0.66
N ALA A 274 19.64 -23.77 0.27
CA ALA A 274 19.65 -23.39 -1.14
C ALA A 274 20.78 -24.07 -1.92
N LYS A 275 21.97 -24.19 -1.31
CA LYS A 275 23.14 -24.82 -1.93
C LYS A 275 22.93 -26.32 -2.13
N TYR A 276 22.39 -26.99 -1.12
CA TYR A 276 22.21 -28.46 -1.13
C TYR A 276 20.84 -28.91 -1.63
N GLN A 277 19.94 -27.95 -1.95
CA GLN A 277 18.57 -28.20 -2.46
C GLN A 277 17.77 -29.11 -1.50
N GLU A 278 17.75 -28.72 -0.22
CA GLU A 278 17.08 -29.48 0.84
C GLU A 278 15.57 -29.21 0.82
N HIS A 279 14.81 -30.17 0.32
CA HIS A 279 13.36 -30.10 0.24
C HIS A 279 12.67 -30.33 1.59
N PRO A 280 11.45 -29.76 1.82
CA PRO A 280 10.69 -30.00 3.03
C PRO A 280 10.40 -31.48 3.24
N LEU A 281 10.70 -32.00 4.45
CA LEU A 281 10.44 -33.40 4.79
C LEU A 281 8.94 -33.71 4.93
N ARG A 282 8.12 -32.70 5.18
CA ARG A 282 6.71 -32.86 5.37
C ARG A 282 5.91 -32.00 4.40
N GLN A 283 5.06 -32.66 3.63
CA GLN A 283 4.08 -32.03 2.75
C GLN A 283 2.66 -32.48 3.07
N ASP A 284 2.51 -33.62 3.79
CA ASP A 284 1.20 -34.17 4.16
C ASP A 284 0.81 -33.73 5.58
N PHE A 285 -0.26 -32.96 5.67
CA PHE A 285 -0.81 -32.41 6.91
C PHE A 285 -2.12 -33.09 7.33
N CYS A 286 -2.57 -34.08 6.56
CA CYS A 286 -3.84 -34.77 6.79
C CYS A 286 -3.82 -35.61 8.08
N ASP A 287 -4.90 -35.57 8.82
CA ASP A 287 -5.18 -36.55 9.87
C ASP A 287 -5.85 -37.77 9.27
N LYS A 288 -5.17 -38.91 9.32
CA LYS A 288 -5.71 -40.18 8.80
C LYS A 288 -6.86 -40.74 9.63
N SER A 289 -7.03 -40.24 10.86
CA SER A 289 -8.10 -40.67 11.75
C SER A 289 -9.38 -39.81 11.59
N ASP A 290 -9.29 -38.65 10.97
CA ASP A 290 -10.42 -37.77 10.77
C ASP A 290 -11.32 -38.27 9.63
N HIS A 291 -12.56 -38.63 9.94
CA HIS A 291 -13.54 -39.22 9.01
C HIS A 291 -12.91 -40.32 8.12
N ASP A 292 -12.24 -41.28 8.78
CA ASP A 292 -11.48 -42.34 8.10
C ASP A 292 -10.49 -41.87 7.04
N GLY A 293 -9.94 -40.65 7.21
CA GLY A 293 -8.99 -40.05 6.29
C GLY A 293 -9.61 -39.59 4.98
N ALA A 294 -10.83 -39.11 4.97
CA ALA A 294 -11.55 -38.70 3.74
C ALA A 294 -10.77 -37.66 2.91
N VAL A 295 -10.23 -36.60 3.57
CA VAL A 295 -9.41 -35.59 2.89
C VAL A 295 -8.10 -36.18 2.36
N HIS A 296 -7.43 -37.02 3.17
CA HIS A 296 -6.21 -37.70 2.77
C HIS A 296 -6.40 -38.54 1.52
N ARG A 297 -7.45 -39.42 1.50
CA ARG A 297 -7.77 -40.24 0.31
C ARG A 297 -8.09 -39.39 -0.90
N CYS A 298 -8.86 -38.31 -0.73
CA CYS A 298 -9.20 -37.39 -1.82
C CYS A 298 -7.94 -36.76 -2.43
N ILE A 299 -7.05 -36.17 -1.61
CA ILE A 299 -5.83 -35.55 -2.10
C ILE A 299 -4.95 -36.58 -2.83
N HIS A 300 -4.73 -37.76 -2.25
CA HIS A 300 -3.92 -38.80 -2.87
C HIS A 300 -4.53 -39.32 -4.19
N ALA A 301 -5.84 -39.52 -4.26
CA ALA A 301 -6.51 -39.92 -5.49
C ALA A 301 -6.37 -38.87 -6.58
N VAL A 302 -6.54 -37.58 -6.22
CA VAL A 302 -6.34 -36.48 -7.18
C VAL A 302 -4.88 -36.35 -7.58
N MET A 303 -3.91 -36.49 -6.66
CA MET A 303 -2.47 -36.49 -7.00
C MET A 303 -2.16 -37.52 -8.09
N HIS A 304 -2.64 -38.77 -7.94
CA HIS A 304 -2.44 -39.80 -8.95
C HIS A 304 -3.15 -39.48 -10.29
N LEU A 305 -4.33 -38.88 -10.24
CA LEU A 305 -5.06 -38.47 -11.44
C LEU A 305 -4.34 -37.42 -12.25
N ILE A 306 -3.66 -36.47 -11.59
CA ILE A 306 -3.06 -35.29 -12.25
C ILE A 306 -1.53 -35.35 -12.35
N GLU A 307 -0.87 -36.44 -11.96
CA GLU A 307 0.59 -36.55 -11.87
C GLU A 307 1.30 -36.18 -13.19
N ASP A 308 0.85 -36.74 -14.31
CA ASP A 308 1.41 -36.47 -15.63
C ASP A 308 1.15 -35.00 -16.07
N HIS A 309 -0.02 -34.47 -15.79
CA HIS A 309 -0.42 -33.10 -16.11
C HIS A 309 0.37 -32.08 -15.26
N ALA A 310 0.55 -32.35 -13.97
CA ALA A 310 1.33 -31.52 -13.07
C ALA A 310 2.80 -31.49 -13.50
N ALA A 311 3.37 -32.65 -13.87
CA ALA A 311 4.73 -32.74 -14.41
C ALA A 311 4.89 -31.99 -15.72
N GLN A 312 3.91 -32.07 -16.65
CA GLN A 312 3.94 -31.31 -17.91
C GLN A 312 3.80 -29.79 -17.68
N ALA A 313 3.00 -29.39 -16.70
CA ALA A 313 2.81 -27.99 -16.32
C ALA A 313 3.94 -27.45 -15.43
N ASP A 314 4.88 -28.32 -15.02
CA ASP A 314 6.00 -28.01 -14.12
C ASP A 314 5.55 -27.42 -12.78
N ILE A 315 4.47 -27.99 -12.20
CA ILE A 315 3.85 -27.59 -10.93
C ILE A 315 3.98 -28.77 -9.95
N PRO A 316 4.36 -28.52 -8.68
CA PRO A 316 4.40 -29.54 -7.64
C PRO A 316 3.06 -30.24 -7.49
N THR A 317 3.05 -31.59 -7.60
CA THR A 317 1.82 -32.39 -7.71
C THR A 317 0.87 -32.21 -6.54
N ARG A 318 1.40 -32.10 -5.31
CA ARG A 318 0.56 -31.91 -4.13
C ARG A 318 -0.11 -30.53 -4.12
N PHE A 319 0.63 -29.48 -4.43
CA PHE A 319 0.07 -28.12 -4.54
C PHE A 319 -0.98 -28.06 -5.65
N ALA A 320 -0.70 -28.70 -6.81
CA ALA A 320 -1.65 -28.79 -7.91
C ALA A 320 -2.93 -29.53 -7.48
N ALA A 321 -2.81 -30.63 -6.75
CA ALA A 321 -3.94 -31.42 -6.27
C ALA A 321 -4.82 -30.64 -5.28
N THR A 322 -4.24 -30.02 -4.26
CA THR A 322 -5.00 -29.23 -3.28
C THR A 322 -5.72 -28.05 -3.95
N LYS A 323 -5.05 -27.37 -4.89
CA LYS A 323 -5.66 -26.26 -5.65
C LYS A 323 -6.71 -26.73 -6.67
N ALA A 324 -6.55 -27.89 -7.29
CA ALA A 324 -7.57 -28.49 -8.16
C ALA A 324 -8.82 -28.88 -7.35
N ILE A 325 -8.66 -29.45 -6.16
CA ILE A 325 -9.78 -29.76 -5.23
C ILE A 325 -10.50 -28.46 -4.83
N GLU A 326 -9.77 -27.40 -4.46
CA GLU A 326 -10.33 -26.08 -4.13
C GLU A 326 -11.05 -25.44 -5.34
N GLY A 327 -10.82 -25.92 -6.57
CA GLY A 327 -11.39 -25.37 -7.80
C GLY A 327 -10.70 -24.11 -8.28
N ASP A 328 -9.38 -23.96 -8.06
CA ASP A 328 -8.59 -22.80 -8.52
C ASP A 328 -8.54 -22.76 -10.07
N PRO A 329 -9.16 -21.74 -10.71
CA PRO A 329 -9.28 -21.70 -12.16
C PRO A 329 -7.93 -21.58 -12.87
N LEU A 330 -6.93 -20.93 -12.26
CA LEU A 330 -5.63 -20.73 -12.87
C LEU A 330 -4.80 -22.02 -12.88
N ILE A 331 -4.95 -22.87 -11.86
CA ILE A 331 -4.30 -24.18 -11.83
C ILE A 331 -5.01 -25.16 -12.76
N LEU A 332 -6.34 -25.18 -12.75
CA LEU A 332 -7.12 -26.03 -13.66
C LEU A 332 -6.83 -25.71 -15.13
N GLU A 333 -6.66 -24.44 -15.51
CA GLU A 333 -6.26 -24.01 -16.84
C GLU A 333 -4.84 -24.50 -17.21
N LYS A 334 -3.90 -24.47 -16.26
CA LYS A 334 -2.52 -24.97 -16.48
C LYS A 334 -2.47 -26.50 -16.61
N LEU A 335 -3.28 -27.23 -15.87
CA LEU A 335 -3.32 -28.68 -15.88
C LEU A 335 -3.91 -29.25 -17.18
N LYS A 336 -4.82 -28.52 -17.84
CA LYS A 336 -5.44 -28.91 -19.13
C LYS A 336 -6.05 -30.32 -19.10
N LEU A 337 -6.78 -30.65 -18.03
CA LEU A 337 -7.46 -31.94 -17.90
C LEU A 337 -8.47 -32.17 -19.03
N ASP A 338 -8.61 -33.41 -19.45
CA ASP A 338 -9.66 -33.78 -20.40
C ASP A 338 -11.06 -33.84 -19.72
N THR A 339 -12.10 -34.08 -20.49
CA THR A 339 -13.48 -34.15 -19.96
C THR A 339 -13.67 -35.30 -18.99
N ASN A 340 -13.06 -36.47 -19.26
CA ASN A 340 -13.19 -37.65 -18.38
C ASN A 340 -12.43 -37.45 -17.07
N GLU A 341 -11.24 -36.87 -17.15
CA GLU A 341 -10.40 -36.53 -15.98
C GLU A 341 -11.09 -35.49 -15.08
N THR A 342 -11.71 -34.48 -15.71
CA THR A 342 -12.49 -33.47 -14.99
C THR A 342 -13.70 -34.09 -14.30
N GLU A 343 -14.43 -35.00 -14.93
CA GLU A 343 -15.55 -35.74 -14.34
C GLU A 343 -15.05 -36.65 -13.19
N MET A 344 -13.91 -37.30 -13.36
CA MET A 344 -13.31 -38.13 -12.31
C MET A 344 -12.86 -37.29 -11.10
N LEU A 345 -12.21 -36.16 -11.35
CA LEU A 345 -11.84 -35.19 -10.29
C LEU A 345 -13.08 -34.77 -9.49
N GLU A 346 -14.16 -34.40 -10.19
CA GLU A 346 -15.40 -33.96 -9.55
C GLU A 346 -16.04 -35.09 -8.74
N HIS A 347 -16.01 -36.34 -9.23
CA HIS A 347 -16.53 -37.50 -8.52
C HIS A 347 -15.75 -37.77 -7.21
N ILE A 348 -14.40 -37.73 -7.26
CA ILE A 348 -13.54 -37.92 -6.07
C ILE A 348 -13.84 -36.84 -5.03
N VAL A 349 -13.97 -35.58 -5.49
CA VAL A 349 -14.25 -34.45 -4.60
C VAL A 349 -15.64 -34.55 -3.97
N GLN A 350 -16.68 -34.91 -4.74
CA GLN A 350 -18.05 -35.09 -4.24
C GLN A 350 -18.14 -36.23 -3.20
N GLN A 351 -17.36 -37.28 -3.37
CA GLN A 351 -17.27 -38.33 -2.37
C GLN A 351 -16.74 -37.77 -1.04
N MET A 352 -15.66 -37.02 -1.04
CA MET A 352 -15.09 -36.37 0.15
C MET A 352 -16.09 -35.42 0.79
N GLU A 353 -16.77 -34.56 0.00
CA GLU A 353 -17.78 -33.63 0.51
C GLU A 353 -18.94 -34.36 1.20
N THR A 354 -19.35 -35.51 0.65
CA THR A 354 -20.42 -36.35 1.25
C THR A 354 -19.97 -36.98 2.55
N GLU A 355 -18.75 -37.48 2.63
CA GLU A 355 -18.18 -38.09 3.84
C GLU A 355 -17.96 -37.08 4.95
N ARG A 356 -17.45 -35.87 4.60
CA ARG A 356 -17.16 -34.80 5.57
C ARG A 356 -18.36 -33.94 5.95
N GLN A 357 -19.43 -33.94 5.16
CA GLN A 357 -20.59 -33.06 5.28
C GLN A 357 -20.22 -31.56 5.22
N VAL A 358 -19.07 -31.22 4.61
CA VAL A 358 -18.59 -29.85 4.35
C VAL A 358 -18.10 -29.77 2.92
N ASP A 359 -18.11 -28.57 2.33
CA ASP A 359 -17.64 -28.38 0.97
C ASP A 359 -16.11 -28.48 0.86
N ARG A 360 -15.63 -28.71 -0.36
CA ARG A 360 -14.22 -28.96 -0.72
C ARG A 360 -13.25 -27.90 -0.19
N SER A 361 -13.57 -26.64 -0.35
CA SER A 361 -12.69 -25.54 0.07
C SER A 361 -12.62 -25.45 1.60
N ALA A 362 -13.74 -25.64 2.29
CA ALA A 362 -13.79 -25.68 3.74
C ALA A 362 -13.05 -26.90 4.29
N ALA A 363 -13.16 -28.07 3.65
CA ALA A 363 -12.46 -29.30 4.08
C ALA A 363 -10.93 -29.16 3.99
N ILE A 364 -10.41 -28.54 2.92
CA ILE A 364 -8.97 -28.29 2.77
C ILE A 364 -8.46 -27.22 3.75
N ALA A 365 -9.23 -26.15 3.98
CA ALA A 365 -8.88 -25.13 4.96
C ALA A 365 -8.89 -25.68 6.39
N ASP A 366 -9.91 -26.46 6.75
CA ASP A 366 -10.06 -27.12 8.02
C ASP A 366 -8.88 -28.07 8.32
N MET A 367 -8.50 -28.92 7.37
CA MET A 367 -7.31 -29.78 7.48
C MET A 367 -6.04 -28.99 7.84
N ARG A 368 -5.82 -27.82 7.20
CA ARG A 368 -4.65 -26.98 7.49
C ARG A 368 -4.73 -26.35 8.88
N PHE A 369 -5.89 -25.80 9.25
CA PHE A 369 -6.07 -25.19 10.57
C PHE A 369 -6.00 -26.22 11.70
N ASP A 370 -6.54 -27.41 11.53
CA ASP A 370 -6.43 -28.52 12.51
C ASP A 370 -4.95 -28.91 12.73
N PHE A 371 -4.17 -28.98 11.66
CA PHE A 371 -2.72 -29.24 11.80
C PHE A 371 -2.02 -28.11 12.54
N ILE A 372 -2.30 -26.85 12.19
CA ILE A 372 -1.72 -25.66 12.82
C ILE A 372 -2.09 -25.61 14.31
N GLU A 373 -3.35 -25.86 14.65
CA GLU A 373 -3.82 -25.85 16.05
C GLU A 373 -3.08 -26.91 16.87
N ARG A 374 -2.98 -28.15 16.37
CA ARG A 374 -2.21 -29.23 17.02
C ARG A 374 -0.72 -28.92 17.12
N LEU A 375 -0.13 -28.31 16.11
CA LEU A 375 1.26 -27.88 16.13
C LEU A 375 1.48 -26.82 17.22
N CYS A 376 0.65 -25.79 17.26
CA CYS A 376 0.76 -24.71 18.24
C CYS A 376 0.45 -25.19 19.67
N GLU A 377 -0.50 -26.10 19.85
CA GLU A 377 -0.76 -26.71 21.16
C GLU A 377 0.45 -27.47 21.72
N GLN A 378 1.29 -28.02 20.87
CA GLN A 378 2.47 -28.79 21.26
C GLN A 378 3.75 -27.96 21.40
N THR A 379 3.83 -26.78 20.77
CA THR A 379 5.07 -26.03 20.64
C THR A 379 5.01 -24.61 21.20
N VAL A 380 3.81 -24.04 21.38
CA VAL A 380 3.64 -22.63 21.76
C VAL A 380 3.02 -22.48 23.13
N VAL A 381 3.74 -21.81 24.03
CA VAL A 381 3.19 -21.33 25.31
C VAL A 381 2.77 -19.87 25.14
N LYS A 382 1.47 -19.64 24.99
CA LYS A 382 0.95 -18.28 24.84
C LYS A 382 1.04 -17.50 26.16
N PRO A 383 1.48 -16.23 26.14
CA PRO A 383 1.37 -15.37 27.30
C PRO A 383 -0.11 -15.19 27.68
N LYS A 384 -0.41 -15.08 28.99
CA LYS A 384 -1.79 -14.89 29.46
C LYS A 384 -2.44 -13.62 28.92
N GLU A 385 -1.67 -12.54 28.80
CA GLU A 385 -2.07 -11.26 28.16
C GLU A 385 -0.83 -10.56 27.61
N SER A 386 -0.85 -10.19 26.32
CA SER A 386 0.22 -9.39 25.70
C SER A 386 0.11 -7.94 26.17
N LYS A 387 1.21 -7.38 26.69
CA LYS A 387 1.29 -5.94 27.11
C LYS A 387 1.00 -5.01 25.93
N GLU A 388 1.45 -5.38 24.75
CA GLU A 388 1.25 -4.63 23.50
C GLU A 388 -0.24 -4.60 23.13
N ARG A 389 -0.94 -5.72 23.28
CA ARG A 389 -2.37 -5.81 23.02
C ARG A 389 -3.18 -4.97 24.01
N ILE A 390 -2.92 -5.08 25.33
CA ILE A 390 -3.59 -4.27 26.37
C ILE A 390 -3.37 -2.78 26.10
N ARG A 391 -2.14 -2.40 25.70
CA ARG A 391 -1.83 -1.02 25.35
C ARG A 391 -2.61 -0.57 24.11
N SER A 392 -2.65 -1.41 23.09
CA SER A 392 -3.39 -1.14 21.83
C SER A 392 -4.88 -0.98 22.09
N GLU A 393 -5.49 -1.85 22.88
CA GLU A 393 -6.91 -1.76 23.27
C GLU A 393 -7.23 -0.46 24.03
N LYS A 394 -6.32 -0.03 24.95
CA LYS A 394 -6.47 1.26 25.66
C LYS A 394 -6.42 2.45 24.72
N ILE A 395 -5.51 2.45 23.76
CA ILE A 395 -5.36 3.50 22.77
C ILE A 395 -6.59 3.49 21.83
N ASP A 396 -7.03 2.32 21.41
CA ASP A 396 -8.17 2.15 20.51
C ASP A 396 -9.50 2.62 21.14
N LYS A 397 -9.67 2.52 22.46
CA LYS A 397 -10.84 3.10 23.15
C LYS A 397 -11.01 4.61 22.87
N VAL A 398 -9.91 5.32 22.62
CA VAL A 398 -9.92 6.75 22.28
C VAL A 398 -9.92 6.94 20.77
N LEU A 399 -8.98 6.32 20.06
CA LEU A 399 -8.76 6.57 18.64
C LEU A 399 -9.83 5.96 17.72
N THR A 400 -10.50 4.88 18.15
CA THR A 400 -11.59 4.24 17.40
C THR A 400 -12.93 4.30 18.14
N GLY A 401 -13.04 5.12 19.19
CA GLY A 401 -14.27 5.29 19.96
C GLY A 401 -15.40 5.95 19.15
N LYS A 402 -16.66 5.60 19.44
CA LYS A 402 -17.85 6.02 18.69
C LYS A 402 -17.94 7.53 18.43
N TYR A 403 -17.55 8.37 19.39
CA TYR A 403 -17.63 9.84 19.30
C TYR A 403 -16.24 10.50 19.19
N THR A 404 -15.17 9.80 19.55
CA THR A 404 -13.83 10.36 19.62
C THR A 404 -13.00 10.11 18.36
N ALA A 405 -13.32 9.06 17.59
CA ALA A 405 -12.53 8.65 16.41
C ALA A 405 -12.33 9.77 15.39
N ILE A 406 -13.42 10.40 14.93
CA ILE A 406 -13.34 11.45 13.90
C ILE A 406 -12.68 12.72 14.44
N PRO A 407 -13.04 13.26 15.65
CA PRO A 407 -12.33 14.39 16.22
C PRO A 407 -10.83 14.14 16.45
N CYS A 408 -10.44 12.97 16.98
CA CYS A 408 -9.04 12.62 17.17
C CYS A 408 -8.30 12.54 15.83
N PHE A 409 -8.91 11.92 14.83
CA PHE A 409 -8.36 11.85 13.48
C PHE A 409 -8.11 13.24 12.89
N ILE A 410 -9.11 14.12 12.93
CA ILE A 410 -8.96 15.50 12.46
C ILE A 410 -7.86 16.23 13.24
N GLY A 411 -7.83 16.08 14.58
CA GLY A 411 -6.82 16.70 15.44
C GLY A 411 -5.39 16.23 15.10
N ILE A 412 -5.17 14.94 14.88
CA ILE A 412 -3.87 14.38 14.48
C ILE A 412 -3.47 14.91 13.10
N MET A 413 -4.39 14.93 12.12
CA MET A 413 -4.09 15.44 10.79
C MET A 413 -3.78 16.94 10.79
N VAL A 414 -4.51 17.75 11.55
CA VAL A 414 -4.22 19.17 11.74
C VAL A 414 -2.84 19.36 12.37
N LEU A 415 -2.50 18.57 13.38
CA LEU A 415 -1.19 18.61 14.02
C LEU A 415 -0.06 18.25 13.03
N VAL A 416 -0.22 17.15 12.28
CA VAL A 416 0.75 16.72 11.26
C VAL A 416 0.95 17.81 10.23
N PHE A 417 -0.11 18.37 9.69
CA PHE A 417 -0.01 19.45 8.70
C PHE A 417 0.59 20.73 9.29
N TYR A 418 0.21 21.10 10.51
CA TYR A 418 0.78 22.27 11.17
C TYR A 418 2.30 22.13 11.39
N LEU A 419 2.75 20.98 11.89
CA LEU A 419 4.18 20.71 12.08
C LEU A 419 4.94 20.67 10.74
N THR A 420 4.34 20.06 9.71
CA THR A 420 4.96 19.95 8.40
C THR A 420 5.09 21.31 7.69
N PHE A 421 4.03 22.11 7.66
CA PHE A 421 3.99 23.31 6.82
C PHE A 421 4.35 24.61 7.55
N ASN A 422 4.20 24.66 8.88
CA ASN A 422 4.44 25.91 9.63
C ASN A 422 5.63 25.85 10.60
N VAL A 423 6.08 24.65 10.98
CA VAL A 423 7.15 24.52 11.98
C VAL A 423 8.38 23.88 11.35
N ILE A 424 8.40 22.55 11.26
CA ILE A 424 9.61 21.80 10.87
C ILE A 424 9.92 21.99 9.38
N GLY A 425 8.93 21.76 8.53
CA GLY A 425 9.13 21.84 7.08
C GLY A 425 9.44 23.28 6.63
N ALA A 426 8.73 24.29 7.14
CA ALA A 426 8.99 25.68 6.84
C ALA A 426 10.38 26.14 7.31
N TRP A 427 10.81 25.73 8.49
CA TRP A 427 12.16 26.05 9.00
C TRP A 427 13.25 25.43 8.12
N LEU A 428 13.13 24.16 7.78
CA LEU A 428 14.08 23.47 6.90
C LEU A 428 14.05 24.03 5.47
N GLN A 429 12.88 24.43 4.97
CA GLN A 429 12.73 25.09 3.68
C GLN A 429 13.49 26.42 3.67
N GLY A 430 13.30 27.28 4.68
CA GLY A 430 13.99 28.56 4.77
C GLY A 430 15.51 28.41 4.81
N LEU A 431 16.04 27.38 5.49
CA LEU A 431 17.47 27.06 5.47
C LEU A 431 17.96 26.69 4.07
N LEU A 432 17.20 25.90 3.34
CA LEU A 432 17.56 25.47 1.99
C LEU A 432 17.44 26.62 0.99
N GLU A 433 16.43 27.49 1.11
CA GLU A 433 16.27 28.71 0.29
C GLU A 433 17.47 29.64 0.45
N ILE A 434 17.91 29.90 1.66
CA ILE A 434 19.16 30.70 1.92
C ILE A 434 20.38 30.06 1.22
N GLY A 435 20.45 28.73 1.19
CA GLY A 435 21.51 28.01 0.49
C GLY A 435 21.43 28.18 -1.02
N ILE A 436 20.24 28.02 -1.60
CA ILE A 436 19.97 28.17 -3.05
C ILE A 436 20.25 29.61 -3.48
N ASP A 437 19.80 30.62 -2.74
CA ASP A 437 20.00 32.03 -3.03
C ASP A 437 21.47 32.39 -3.04
N LYS A 438 22.26 31.89 -2.09
CA LYS A 438 23.72 32.09 -2.06
C LYS A 438 24.42 31.48 -3.27
N VAL A 439 24.05 30.28 -3.68
CA VAL A 439 24.60 29.61 -4.86
C VAL A 439 24.18 30.38 -6.13
N SER A 440 22.92 30.77 -6.21
CA SER A 440 22.41 31.57 -7.35
C SER A 440 23.17 32.90 -7.48
N ALA A 441 23.35 33.65 -6.39
CA ALA A 441 24.09 34.91 -6.35
C ALA A 441 25.58 34.72 -6.74
N LEU A 442 26.20 33.63 -6.33
CA LEU A 442 27.58 33.30 -6.69
C LEU A 442 27.70 33.01 -8.20
N VAL A 443 26.74 32.25 -8.75
CA VAL A 443 26.72 31.96 -10.20
C VAL A 443 26.41 33.24 -11.02
N GLU A 444 25.48 34.06 -10.54
CA GLU A 444 25.17 35.36 -11.16
C GLU A 444 26.41 36.27 -11.22
N ALA A 445 27.14 36.40 -10.12
CA ALA A 445 28.41 37.15 -10.07
C ALA A 445 29.46 36.57 -11.03
N ALA A 446 29.57 35.23 -11.12
CA ALA A 446 30.51 34.61 -12.06
C ALA A 446 30.12 34.82 -13.51
N LEU A 447 28.83 34.71 -13.87
CA LEU A 447 28.34 34.98 -15.22
C LEU A 447 28.54 36.46 -15.64
N THR A 448 28.31 37.39 -14.72
CA THR A 448 28.53 38.81 -14.91
C THR A 448 30.02 39.12 -15.11
N ALA A 449 30.89 38.52 -14.29
CA ALA A 449 32.35 38.67 -14.42
C ALA A 449 32.90 38.10 -15.75
N ALA A 450 32.27 37.04 -16.27
CA ALA A 450 32.62 36.42 -17.54
C ALA A 450 32.03 37.15 -18.76
N ASN A 451 31.29 38.25 -18.56
CA ASN A 451 30.59 38.99 -19.63
C ASN A 451 29.75 38.10 -20.55
N VAL A 452 29.00 37.17 -19.99
CA VAL A 452 28.16 36.24 -20.74
C VAL A 452 27.00 37.01 -21.40
N ASN A 453 26.55 36.55 -22.57
CA ASN A 453 25.41 37.13 -23.30
C ASN A 453 24.16 37.16 -22.40
N SER A 454 23.38 38.26 -22.46
CA SER A 454 22.18 38.47 -21.63
C SER A 454 21.14 37.35 -21.75
N ALA A 455 21.00 36.73 -22.93
CA ALA A 455 20.11 35.60 -23.12
C ALA A 455 20.57 34.35 -22.33
N MET A 456 21.87 34.05 -22.37
CA MET A 456 22.45 32.94 -21.63
C MET A 456 22.42 33.20 -20.10
N HIS A 457 22.66 34.47 -19.71
CA HIS A 457 22.55 34.89 -18.31
C HIS A 457 21.12 34.64 -17.77
N SER A 458 20.08 35.10 -18.49
CA SER A 458 18.69 34.92 -18.14
C SER A 458 18.28 33.43 -18.18
N LEU A 459 18.77 32.64 -19.16
CA LEU A 459 18.51 31.20 -19.18
C LEU A 459 19.01 30.51 -17.91
N VAL A 460 20.21 30.83 -17.46
CA VAL A 460 20.82 30.18 -16.29
C VAL A 460 20.12 30.66 -15.02
N ILE A 461 19.94 31.94 -14.80
CA ILE A 461 19.39 32.49 -13.56
C ILE A 461 17.87 32.30 -13.53
N ASP A 462 17.14 32.84 -14.53
CA ASP A 462 15.68 32.85 -14.53
C ASP A 462 15.08 31.50 -14.97
N GLY A 463 15.69 30.82 -15.94
CA GLY A 463 15.23 29.54 -16.48
C GLY A 463 15.59 28.34 -15.57
N ILE A 464 16.87 28.22 -15.18
CA ILE A 464 17.37 27.06 -14.47
C ILE A 464 17.31 27.28 -12.95
N PHE A 465 17.99 28.28 -12.40
CA PHE A 465 18.07 28.49 -10.95
C PHE A 465 16.73 28.80 -10.32
N THR A 466 15.94 29.70 -10.92
CA THR A 466 14.60 30.00 -10.40
C THR A 466 13.67 28.82 -10.53
N GLY A 467 13.66 28.10 -11.68
CA GLY A 467 12.79 26.93 -11.91
C GLY A 467 13.16 25.73 -11.04
N VAL A 468 14.44 25.38 -10.96
CA VAL A 468 14.93 24.25 -10.16
C VAL A 468 14.93 24.59 -8.68
N GLY A 469 15.32 25.82 -8.32
CA GLY A 469 15.37 26.31 -6.94
C GLY A 469 14.00 26.24 -6.27
N SER A 470 12.94 26.68 -6.96
CA SER A 470 11.57 26.61 -6.44
C SER A 470 11.13 25.18 -6.12
N VAL A 471 11.57 24.19 -6.90
CA VAL A 471 11.23 22.78 -6.65
C VAL A 471 12.07 22.19 -5.53
N LEU A 472 13.36 22.50 -5.48
CA LEU A 472 14.23 22.03 -4.42
C LEU A 472 13.80 22.60 -3.06
N SER A 473 13.31 23.84 -3.01
CA SER A 473 12.84 24.47 -1.77
C SER A 473 11.67 23.71 -1.12
N PHE A 474 10.86 22.98 -1.89
CA PHE A 474 9.77 22.14 -1.35
C PHE A 474 10.22 20.76 -0.85
N LEU A 475 11.44 20.31 -1.17
CA LEU A 475 11.93 19.00 -0.77
C LEU A 475 11.87 18.77 0.77
N PRO A 476 12.29 19.71 1.63
CA PRO A 476 12.20 19.54 3.08
C PRO A 476 10.78 19.36 3.59
N ILE A 477 9.82 20.09 3.02
CA ILE A 477 8.40 19.94 3.38
C ILE A 477 7.91 18.53 3.02
N ILE A 478 8.26 18.06 1.82
CA ILE A 478 7.86 16.73 1.34
C ILE A 478 8.46 15.63 2.22
N VAL A 479 9.75 15.74 2.55
CA VAL A 479 10.44 14.79 3.44
C VAL A 479 9.82 14.77 4.84
N THR A 480 9.51 15.96 5.39
CA THR A 480 8.84 16.08 6.69
C THR A 480 7.44 15.47 6.67
N LEU A 481 6.68 15.68 5.59
CA LEU A 481 5.37 15.05 5.41
C LEU A 481 5.49 13.53 5.37
N PHE A 482 6.42 12.99 4.58
CA PHE A 482 6.65 11.56 4.52
C PHE A 482 7.11 10.97 5.86
N PHE A 483 7.88 11.72 6.64
CA PHE A 483 8.25 11.31 7.99
C PHE A 483 7.01 11.05 8.87
N PHE A 484 6.10 12.01 8.94
CA PHE A 484 4.88 11.84 9.74
C PHE A 484 3.96 10.75 9.18
N LEU A 485 3.86 10.63 7.85
CA LEU A 485 3.06 9.58 7.22
C LEU A 485 3.62 8.19 7.49
N SER A 486 4.93 8.00 7.38
CA SER A 486 5.60 6.74 7.74
C SER A 486 5.38 6.41 9.21
N LEU A 487 5.49 7.42 10.10
CA LEU A 487 5.22 7.22 11.52
C LEU A 487 3.78 6.75 11.77
N MET A 488 2.80 7.32 11.07
CA MET A 488 1.39 6.92 11.18
C MET A 488 1.13 5.53 10.59
N GLU A 489 1.78 5.18 9.49
CA GLU A 489 1.65 3.90 8.79
C GLU A 489 2.28 2.78 9.62
N ASP A 490 3.54 2.90 9.98
CA ASP A 490 4.30 1.90 10.72
C ASP A 490 3.76 1.71 12.16
N SER A 491 3.18 2.76 12.75
CA SER A 491 2.53 2.64 14.07
C SER A 491 1.23 1.84 14.05
N GLY A 492 0.65 1.53 12.87
CA GLY A 492 -0.65 0.87 12.73
C GLY A 492 -1.85 1.81 12.85
N TYR A 493 -1.64 3.14 12.99
CA TYR A 493 -2.73 4.11 13.08
C TYR A 493 -3.52 4.24 11.77
N VAL A 494 -2.84 4.16 10.63
CA VAL A 494 -3.47 4.21 9.29
C VAL A 494 -4.52 3.11 9.11
N ALA A 495 -4.27 1.91 9.62
CA ALA A 495 -5.23 0.80 9.58
C ALA A 495 -6.53 1.16 10.33
N ARG A 496 -6.41 1.82 11.50
CA ARG A 496 -7.58 2.29 12.27
C ARG A 496 -8.36 3.37 11.54
N VAL A 497 -7.65 4.31 10.90
CA VAL A 497 -8.31 5.34 10.09
C VAL A 497 -9.10 4.71 8.94
N ALA A 498 -8.51 3.73 8.24
CA ALA A 498 -9.19 3.00 7.18
C ALA A 498 -10.45 2.28 7.70
N PHE A 499 -10.34 1.62 8.87
CA PHE A 499 -11.45 0.97 9.57
C PHE A 499 -12.60 1.95 9.90
N VAL A 500 -12.28 3.12 10.45
CA VAL A 500 -13.27 4.15 10.80
C VAL A 500 -13.95 4.73 9.57
N MET A 501 -13.21 4.93 8.48
CA MET A 501 -13.69 5.65 7.29
C MET A 501 -14.34 4.75 6.23
N ASP A 502 -14.26 3.42 6.34
CA ASP A 502 -14.74 2.49 5.29
C ASP A 502 -16.22 2.71 4.95
N LYS A 503 -17.08 2.84 5.93
CA LYS A 503 -18.54 3.06 5.70
C LYS A 503 -18.84 4.33 4.92
N LEU A 504 -18.08 5.42 5.13
CA LEU A 504 -18.26 6.67 4.41
C LEU A 504 -17.78 6.58 2.96
N LEU A 505 -16.57 6.02 2.78
CA LEU A 505 -15.95 5.92 1.47
C LEU A 505 -16.69 4.93 0.56
N ARG A 506 -17.23 3.87 1.11
CA ARG A 506 -18.04 2.89 0.38
C ARG A 506 -19.28 3.53 -0.27
N LYS A 507 -19.90 4.53 0.37
CA LYS A 507 -21.02 5.27 -0.23
C LYS A 507 -20.67 5.94 -1.54
N ILE A 508 -19.43 6.33 -1.72
CA ILE A 508 -18.90 6.92 -2.96
C ILE A 508 -18.18 5.92 -3.86
N GLY A 509 -18.23 4.62 -3.52
CA GLY A 509 -17.66 3.53 -4.31
C GLY A 509 -16.19 3.25 -4.08
N LEU A 510 -15.62 3.65 -2.93
CA LEU A 510 -14.23 3.42 -2.55
C LEU A 510 -14.12 2.57 -1.28
N SER A 511 -13.01 1.88 -1.10
CA SER A 511 -12.66 1.19 0.14
C SER A 511 -12.09 2.17 1.18
N GLY A 512 -12.16 1.79 2.47
CA GLY A 512 -11.62 2.60 3.57
C GLY A 512 -10.14 2.95 3.44
N ARG A 513 -9.34 2.10 2.80
CA ARG A 513 -7.91 2.35 2.55
C ARG A 513 -7.66 3.57 1.65
N SER A 514 -8.59 3.95 0.79
CA SER A 514 -8.47 5.09 -0.12
C SER A 514 -8.40 6.44 0.61
N ILE A 515 -8.80 6.51 1.91
CA ILE A 515 -8.73 7.75 2.70
C ILE A 515 -7.30 8.27 2.81
N VAL A 516 -6.30 7.39 2.92
CA VAL A 516 -4.91 7.76 3.16
C VAL A 516 -4.32 8.56 1.99
N PRO A 517 -4.32 8.06 0.73
CA PRO A 517 -3.91 8.86 -0.42
C PRO A 517 -4.70 10.17 -0.56
N MET A 518 -6.01 10.15 -0.29
CA MET A 518 -6.84 11.36 -0.38
C MET A 518 -6.41 12.42 0.64
N LEU A 519 -6.09 12.03 1.87
CA LEU A 519 -5.59 12.95 2.90
C LEU A 519 -4.21 13.52 2.55
N ILE A 520 -3.30 12.68 2.06
CA ILE A 520 -2.01 13.14 1.56
C ILE A 520 -2.19 14.19 0.46
N GLY A 521 -3.25 14.08 -0.34
CA GLY A 521 -3.62 15.02 -1.38
C GLY A 521 -3.85 16.46 -0.90
N PHE A 522 -4.25 16.67 0.35
CA PHE A 522 -4.31 18.00 0.96
C PHE A 522 -2.93 18.61 1.20
N GLY A 523 -1.92 17.80 1.36
CA GLY A 523 -0.54 18.25 1.39
C GLY A 523 0.03 18.45 0.00
N CYS A 524 0.16 17.36 -0.76
CA CYS A 524 0.70 17.36 -2.12
C CYS A 524 0.12 16.20 -2.95
N THR A 525 -0.29 16.51 -4.18
CA THR A 525 -0.86 15.50 -5.10
C THR A 525 0.17 14.44 -5.54
N VAL A 526 1.45 14.78 -5.66
CA VAL A 526 2.50 13.85 -6.09
C VAL A 526 2.64 12.66 -5.15
N PRO A 527 2.93 12.85 -3.84
CA PRO A 527 3.00 11.74 -2.88
C PRO A 527 1.65 11.04 -2.73
N ALA A 528 0.55 11.74 -2.85
CA ALA A 528 -0.79 11.16 -2.77
C ALA A 528 -1.02 10.11 -3.89
N VAL A 529 -0.68 10.45 -5.13
CA VAL A 529 -0.75 9.52 -6.27
C VAL A 529 0.18 8.32 -6.04
N MET A 530 1.40 8.55 -5.55
CA MET A 530 2.33 7.45 -5.24
C MET A 530 1.83 6.54 -4.12
N ALA A 531 1.17 7.10 -3.09
CA ALA A 531 0.61 6.34 -1.98
C ALA A 531 -0.55 5.41 -2.41
N THR A 532 -1.18 5.66 -3.57
CA THR A 532 -2.23 4.76 -4.07
C THR A 532 -1.75 3.35 -4.42
N ARG A 533 -0.43 3.12 -4.48
CA ARG A 533 0.17 1.80 -4.69
C ARG A 533 -0.13 0.82 -3.56
N THR A 534 -0.44 1.32 -2.37
CA THR A 534 -0.86 0.50 -1.23
C THR A 534 -2.28 -0.06 -1.36
N LEU A 535 -3.04 0.38 -2.39
CA LEU A 535 -4.38 -0.10 -2.67
C LEU A 535 -4.33 -1.38 -3.51
N THR A 536 -4.93 -2.44 -2.99
CA THR A 536 -4.92 -3.78 -3.61
C THR A 536 -5.79 -3.88 -4.87
N SER A 537 -6.80 -3.00 -5.00
CA SER A 537 -7.70 -2.94 -6.16
C SER A 537 -7.23 -1.93 -7.20
N GLU A 538 -7.02 -2.38 -8.42
CA GLU A 538 -6.71 -1.50 -9.55
C GLU A 538 -7.82 -0.48 -9.81
N ARG A 539 -9.08 -0.88 -9.63
CA ARG A 539 -10.26 -0.01 -9.72
C ARG A 539 -10.20 1.12 -8.68
N ASP A 540 -10.07 0.76 -7.40
CA ASP A 540 -10.02 1.72 -6.30
C ASP A 540 -8.79 2.63 -6.41
N ARG A 541 -7.66 2.08 -6.86
CA ARG A 541 -6.44 2.84 -7.13
C ARG A 541 -6.64 3.89 -8.21
N LYS A 542 -7.15 3.51 -9.39
CA LYS A 542 -7.42 4.44 -10.50
C LYS A 542 -8.42 5.51 -10.09
N MET A 543 -9.50 5.12 -9.43
CA MET A 543 -10.52 6.04 -8.96
C MET A 543 -9.96 7.04 -7.92
N THR A 544 -9.15 6.58 -6.97
CA THR A 544 -8.50 7.43 -5.98
C THR A 544 -7.52 8.41 -6.63
N ILE A 545 -6.71 7.97 -7.61
CA ILE A 545 -5.82 8.85 -8.38
C ILE A 545 -6.59 9.97 -9.06
N LEU A 546 -7.74 9.67 -9.67
CA LEU A 546 -8.58 10.68 -10.36
C LEU A 546 -9.24 11.66 -9.39
N LEU A 547 -9.48 11.25 -8.13
CA LEU A 547 -10.10 12.11 -7.11
C LEU A 547 -9.09 12.96 -6.34
N THR A 548 -7.84 12.52 -6.21
CA THR A 548 -6.80 13.22 -5.46
C THR A 548 -6.60 14.69 -5.90
N PRO A 549 -6.63 15.08 -7.19
CA PRO A 549 -6.44 16.46 -7.59
C PRO A 549 -7.55 17.45 -7.17
N PHE A 550 -8.74 16.96 -6.78
CA PHE A 550 -9.80 17.80 -6.21
C PHE A 550 -9.47 18.26 -4.79
N MET A 551 -8.55 17.56 -4.11
CA MET A 551 -8.07 17.99 -2.81
C MET A 551 -7.18 19.22 -2.95
N SER A 552 -7.37 20.19 -2.05
CA SER A 552 -6.65 21.46 -2.08
C SER A 552 -5.24 21.25 -1.54
N CYS A 553 -4.25 21.13 -2.40
CA CYS A 553 -2.84 21.01 -1.96
C CYS A 553 -2.31 22.37 -1.45
N THR A 554 -1.22 22.32 -0.67
CA THR A 554 -0.62 23.52 -0.05
C THR A 554 -0.11 24.53 -1.05
N ALA A 555 0.34 24.12 -2.23
CA ALA A 555 0.77 25.03 -3.31
C ALA A 555 -0.37 25.94 -3.84
N LYS A 556 -1.63 25.62 -3.54
CA LYS A 556 -2.77 26.48 -3.87
C LYS A 556 -3.02 27.57 -2.81
N LEU A 557 -2.50 27.40 -1.59
CA LEU A 557 -2.72 28.36 -0.48
C LEU A 557 -2.25 29.79 -0.77
N PRO A 558 -1.06 30.03 -1.38
CA PRO A 558 -0.64 31.37 -1.75
C PRO A 558 -1.67 32.07 -2.65
N ILE A 559 -2.25 31.35 -3.62
CA ILE A 559 -3.28 31.90 -4.50
C ILE A 559 -4.52 32.31 -3.69
N TYR A 560 -4.99 31.46 -2.78
CA TYR A 560 -6.15 31.78 -1.95
C TYR A 560 -5.87 32.97 -1.03
N SER A 561 -4.72 32.97 -0.36
CA SER A 561 -4.31 34.05 0.55
C SER A 561 -4.23 35.38 -0.19
N PHE A 562 -3.60 35.42 -1.36
CA PHE A 562 -3.43 36.61 -2.19
C PHE A 562 -4.80 37.21 -2.58
N PHE A 563 -5.69 36.42 -3.19
CA PHE A 563 -6.98 36.92 -3.64
C PHE A 563 -7.94 37.24 -2.48
N VAL A 564 -7.90 36.44 -1.42
CA VAL A 564 -8.73 36.67 -0.24
C VAL A 564 -8.31 37.97 0.47
N SER A 565 -7.02 38.22 0.61
CA SER A 565 -6.52 39.46 1.20
C SER A 565 -6.84 40.69 0.36
N ALA A 566 -6.76 40.58 -0.98
CA ALA A 566 -7.02 41.68 -1.90
C ALA A 566 -8.51 42.04 -2.01
N PHE A 567 -9.41 41.04 -2.06
CA PHE A 567 -10.82 41.24 -2.38
C PHE A 567 -11.79 40.99 -1.22
N PHE A 568 -11.39 40.17 -0.22
CA PHE A 568 -12.28 39.69 0.85
C PHE A 568 -11.69 39.80 2.26
N PRO A 569 -11.05 40.91 2.67
CA PRO A 569 -10.27 40.98 3.92
C PRO A 569 -11.07 40.68 5.18
N LYS A 570 -12.38 41.04 5.20
CA LYS A 570 -13.24 40.84 6.40
C LYS A 570 -13.76 39.40 6.55
N LYS A 571 -13.75 38.57 5.50
CA LYS A 571 -14.32 37.19 5.48
C LYS A 571 -13.31 36.15 5.06
N GLY A 572 -12.01 36.44 5.08
CA GLY A 572 -10.95 35.63 4.50
C GLY A 572 -10.96 34.18 4.99
N GLY A 573 -11.00 33.95 6.28
CA GLY A 573 -11.00 32.60 6.84
C GLY A 573 -12.20 31.75 6.43
N PHE A 574 -13.40 32.36 6.35
CA PHE A 574 -14.61 31.66 5.89
C PHE A 574 -14.53 31.29 4.41
N ILE A 575 -13.99 32.15 3.57
CA ILE A 575 -13.83 31.87 2.13
C ILE A 575 -12.79 30.77 1.91
N MET A 576 -11.66 30.81 2.61
CA MET A 576 -10.68 29.73 2.55
C MET A 576 -11.25 28.39 2.98
N ALA A 577 -11.94 28.33 4.11
CA ALA A 577 -12.63 27.12 4.56
C ALA A 577 -13.69 26.65 3.54
N GLY A 578 -14.44 27.60 2.97
CA GLY A 578 -15.44 27.35 1.93
C GLY A 578 -14.83 26.73 0.66
N LEU A 579 -13.65 27.19 0.22
CA LEU A 579 -12.94 26.62 -0.92
C LEU A 579 -12.51 25.17 -0.66
N TYR A 580 -11.99 24.86 0.54
CA TYR A 580 -11.66 23.49 0.91
C TYR A 580 -12.89 22.58 0.88
N LEU A 581 -13.99 23.01 1.51
CA LEU A 581 -15.26 22.25 1.52
C LEU A 581 -15.83 22.09 0.11
N PHE A 582 -15.73 23.13 -0.72
CA PHE A 582 -16.19 23.08 -2.11
C PHE A 582 -15.38 22.08 -2.94
N GLY A 583 -14.05 22.03 -2.79
CA GLY A 583 -13.20 21.04 -3.43
C GLY A 583 -13.59 19.61 -3.04
N ILE A 584 -13.83 19.35 -1.75
CA ILE A 584 -14.29 18.05 -1.25
C ILE A 584 -15.66 17.69 -1.86
N LEU A 585 -16.59 18.64 -1.89
CA LEU A 585 -17.93 18.43 -2.45
C LEU A 585 -17.87 18.06 -3.94
N VAL A 586 -17.10 18.79 -4.73
CA VAL A 586 -16.90 18.49 -6.15
C VAL A 586 -16.22 17.14 -6.33
N GLY A 587 -15.26 16.79 -5.47
CA GLY A 587 -14.61 15.47 -5.44
C GLY A 587 -15.61 14.34 -5.16
N ILE A 588 -16.53 14.52 -4.21
CA ILE A 588 -17.61 13.56 -3.92
C ILE A 588 -18.56 13.40 -5.12
N LEU A 589 -18.95 14.50 -5.75
CA LEU A 589 -19.80 14.45 -6.96
C LEU A 589 -19.09 13.75 -8.12
N ALA A 590 -17.81 14.04 -8.32
CA ALA A 590 -16.97 13.35 -9.31
C ALA A 590 -16.86 11.85 -8.99
N ALA A 591 -16.71 11.47 -7.72
CA ALA A 591 -16.66 10.07 -7.29
C ALA A 591 -17.96 9.33 -7.65
N PHE A 592 -19.12 9.91 -7.39
CA PHE A 592 -20.42 9.33 -7.81
C PHE A 592 -20.51 9.17 -9.32
N LEU A 593 -20.05 10.16 -10.07
CA LEU A 593 -20.04 10.10 -11.54
C LEU A 593 -19.10 8.98 -12.03
N TYR A 594 -17.88 8.91 -11.51
CA TYR A 594 -16.90 7.88 -11.89
C TYR A 594 -17.38 6.49 -11.55
N ASN A 595 -17.98 6.29 -10.37
CA ASN A 595 -18.52 4.99 -9.95
C ASN A 595 -19.63 4.50 -10.86
N ARG A 596 -20.48 5.41 -11.36
CA ARG A 596 -21.60 5.05 -12.25
C ARG A 596 -21.20 4.87 -13.72
N THR A 597 -20.13 5.53 -14.17
CA THR A 597 -19.75 5.57 -15.60
C THR A 597 -18.50 4.78 -15.91
N LEU A 598 -17.37 5.07 -15.27
CA LEU A 598 -16.05 4.54 -15.60
C LEU A 598 -15.67 3.29 -14.79
N PHE A 599 -16.05 3.23 -13.52
CA PHE A 599 -15.62 2.20 -12.58
C PHE A 599 -16.82 1.49 -11.95
N LYS A 600 -17.61 0.81 -12.79
CA LYS A 600 -18.77 0.03 -12.34
C LYS A 600 -18.32 -1.16 -11.49
N GLY A 601 -19.08 -1.49 -10.46
CA GLY A 601 -18.83 -2.61 -9.54
C GLY A 601 -18.70 -2.17 -8.09
N ASP A 602 -18.71 -3.15 -7.19
CA ASP A 602 -18.57 -2.90 -5.75
C ASP A 602 -17.10 -2.71 -5.36
N PRO A 603 -16.82 -1.88 -4.33
CA PRO A 603 -15.47 -1.77 -3.79
C PRO A 603 -15.03 -3.11 -3.20
N VAL A 604 -13.72 -3.40 -3.32
CA VAL A 604 -13.13 -4.64 -2.80
C VAL A 604 -13.51 -4.84 -1.34
N PRO A 605 -13.83 -6.07 -0.92
CA PRO A 605 -14.12 -6.41 0.46
C PRO A 605 -13.04 -5.90 1.41
N PHE A 606 -13.47 -5.44 2.58
CA PHE A 606 -12.57 -4.87 3.57
C PHE A 606 -12.26 -5.93 4.63
N VAL A 607 -11.38 -6.86 4.28
CA VAL A 607 -10.84 -7.82 5.23
C VAL A 607 -9.44 -7.35 5.61
N MET A 608 -9.24 -6.98 6.86
CA MET A 608 -7.98 -6.40 7.31
C MET A 608 -7.72 -6.76 8.79
N GLU A 609 -6.48 -7.06 9.09
CA GLU A 609 -6.00 -7.17 10.47
C GLU A 609 -5.68 -5.78 11.04
N LEU A 610 -5.97 -5.56 12.31
CA LEU A 610 -5.54 -4.36 13.02
C LEU A 610 -4.26 -4.67 13.81
N PRO A 611 -3.07 -4.30 13.28
CA PRO A 611 -1.81 -4.60 13.93
C PRO A 611 -1.70 -3.88 15.27
N ASN A 612 -0.97 -4.44 16.24
CA ASN A 612 -0.67 -3.75 17.49
C ASN A 612 0.10 -2.45 17.24
N TYR A 613 -0.13 -1.42 18.10
CA TYR A 613 0.63 -0.18 18.00
C TYR A 613 2.09 -0.42 18.34
N ARG A 614 2.96 -0.11 17.39
CA ARG A 614 4.42 -0.21 17.53
C ARG A 614 5.08 1.11 17.15
N LEU A 615 6.20 1.42 17.79
CA LEU A 615 7.04 2.54 17.37
C LEU A 615 7.96 2.06 16.25
N PRO A 616 7.99 2.75 15.11
CA PRO A 616 8.87 2.37 14.00
C PRO A 616 10.34 2.55 14.37
N GLY A 617 11.19 1.68 13.83
CA GLY A 617 12.64 1.77 13.99
C GLY A 617 13.21 3.01 13.28
N ALA A 618 13.99 3.83 13.98
CA ALA A 618 14.55 5.07 13.43
C ALA A 618 15.37 4.85 12.14
N ARG A 619 16.09 3.73 12.06
CA ARG A 619 16.90 3.36 10.87
C ARG A 619 16.02 3.08 9.66
N ASN A 620 14.93 2.35 9.84
CA ASN A 620 13.99 2.02 8.75
C ASN A 620 13.30 3.27 8.22
N VAL A 621 12.83 4.14 9.14
CA VAL A 621 12.25 5.44 8.77
C VAL A 621 13.26 6.28 7.99
N GLY A 622 14.52 6.36 8.46
CA GLY A 622 15.57 7.10 7.77
C GLY A 622 15.86 6.59 6.36
N GLN A 623 15.92 5.28 6.17
CA GLN A 623 16.10 4.66 4.83
C GLN A 623 14.92 4.95 3.91
N LEU A 624 13.68 4.78 4.41
CA LEU A 624 12.47 5.07 3.63
C LEU A 624 12.41 6.54 3.21
N LEU A 625 12.75 7.47 4.11
CA LEU A 625 12.80 8.90 3.80
C LEU A 625 13.84 9.21 2.72
N TRP A 626 15.03 8.61 2.83
CA TRP A 626 16.06 8.76 1.81
C TRP A 626 15.63 8.24 0.44
N GLU A 627 15.03 7.05 0.38
CA GLU A 627 14.49 6.49 -0.86
C GLU A 627 13.42 7.39 -1.48
N LYS A 628 12.47 7.88 -0.68
CA LYS A 628 11.42 8.79 -1.15
C LYS A 628 11.97 10.14 -1.60
N ALA A 629 12.95 10.70 -0.88
CA ALA A 629 13.63 11.94 -1.26
C ALA A 629 14.42 11.79 -2.56
N LYS A 630 15.17 10.70 -2.70
CA LYS A 630 15.93 10.36 -3.92
C LYS A 630 15.01 10.18 -5.12
N ASP A 631 13.93 9.43 -4.95
CA ASP A 631 12.92 9.21 -5.98
C ASP A 631 12.28 10.52 -6.44
N PHE A 632 11.91 11.39 -5.49
CA PHE A 632 11.36 12.70 -5.81
C PHE A 632 12.37 13.57 -6.57
N LEU A 633 13.62 13.65 -6.10
CA LEU A 633 14.67 14.42 -6.77
C LEU A 633 14.93 13.93 -8.19
N GLN A 634 15.14 12.65 -8.39
CA GLN A 634 15.44 12.09 -9.71
C GLN A 634 14.31 12.33 -10.71
N ARG A 635 13.06 12.26 -10.27
CA ARG A 635 11.88 12.36 -11.14
C ARG A 635 11.43 13.80 -11.36
N ALA A 636 11.37 14.59 -10.28
CA ALA A 636 10.93 15.97 -10.36
C ALA A 636 11.97 16.84 -11.09
N PHE A 637 13.25 16.65 -10.81
CA PHE A 637 14.33 17.46 -11.37
C PHE A 637 14.32 17.47 -12.89
N SER A 638 14.33 16.32 -13.55
CA SER A 638 14.43 16.24 -15.02
C SER A 638 13.21 16.82 -15.72
N ILE A 639 12.00 16.51 -15.23
CA ILE A 639 10.75 16.95 -15.87
C ILE A 639 10.55 18.45 -15.66
N ILE A 640 10.81 18.91 -14.44
CA ILE A 640 10.57 20.31 -14.09
C ILE A 640 11.64 21.21 -14.70
N LEU A 641 12.91 20.77 -14.73
CA LEU A 641 13.98 21.48 -15.43
C LEU A 641 13.62 21.70 -16.90
N LEU A 642 13.22 20.63 -17.61
CA LEU A 642 12.82 20.74 -19.01
C LEU A 642 11.64 21.70 -19.19
N ALA A 643 10.63 21.56 -18.33
CA ALA A 643 9.44 22.38 -18.40
C ALA A 643 9.73 23.85 -18.04
N SER A 644 10.61 24.12 -17.05
CA SER A 644 11.05 25.48 -16.71
C SER A 644 11.78 26.16 -17.88
N MET A 645 12.67 25.42 -18.56
CA MET A 645 13.34 25.93 -19.75
C MET A 645 12.36 26.26 -20.88
N ILE A 646 11.35 25.43 -21.11
CA ILE A 646 10.32 25.68 -22.12
C ILE A 646 9.51 26.94 -21.77
N ILE A 647 9.06 27.08 -20.53
CA ILE A 647 8.31 28.27 -20.11
C ILE A 647 9.17 29.52 -20.16
N TRP A 648 10.42 29.45 -19.67
CA TRP A 648 11.35 30.55 -19.81
C TRP A 648 11.52 30.99 -21.29
N PHE A 649 11.68 30.01 -22.19
CA PHE A 649 11.80 30.30 -23.64
C PHE A 649 10.52 30.98 -24.15
N LEU A 650 9.34 30.49 -23.82
CA LEU A 650 8.08 31.08 -24.25
C LEU A 650 7.82 32.47 -23.66
N GLN A 651 8.37 32.78 -22.49
CA GLN A 651 8.26 34.09 -21.84
C GLN A 651 9.28 35.10 -22.35
N SER A 652 10.47 34.61 -22.72
CA SER A 652 11.62 35.48 -23.06
C SER A 652 11.74 35.81 -24.54
N PHE A 653 11.05 35.07 -25.43
CA PHE A 653 11.18 35.26 -26.88
C PHE A 653 9.84 35.59 -27.54
N ASP A 654 9.93 36.39 -28.63
CA ASP A 654 8.85 36.64 -29.59
C ASP A 654 8.84 35.57 -30.70
N LEU A 655 7.85 35.62 -31.63
CA LEU A 655 7.77 34.72 -32.79
C LEU A 655 8.98 34.81 -33.74
N HIS A 656 9.74 35.88 -33.70
CA HIS A 656 10.92 36.08 -34.53
C HIS A 656 12.22 35.68 -33.81
N LEU A 657 12.09 35.03 -32.62
CA LEU A 657 13.21 34.62 -31.77
C LEU A 657 14.08 35.78 -31.26
N ASN A 658 13.52 36.98 -31.14
CA ASN A 658 14.18 38.09 -30.46
C ASN A 658 13.85 38.09 -28.98
N LEU A 659 14.81 38.48 -28.16
CA LEU A 659 14.63 38.63 -26.71
C LEU A 659 13.67 39.79 -26.44
N VAL A 660 12.58 39.48 -25.74
CA VAL A 660 11.48 40.41 -25.47
C VAL A 660 11.81 41.30 -24.27
N LYS A 661 11.58 42.58 -24.35
CA LYS A 661 11.71 43.55 -23.25
C LYS A 661 10.41 43.72 -22.47
N ASP A 662 9.27 43.53 -23.16
CA ASP A 662 7.93 43.60 -22.56
C ASP A 662 7.27 42.21 -22.65
N SER A 663 6.79 41.71 -21.52
CA SER A 663 6.12 40.39 -21.42
C SER A 663 4.90 40.25 -22.32
N ALA A 664 4.31 41.37 -22.77
CA ALA A 664 3.16 41.40 -23.68
C ALA A 664 3.49 40.90 -25.09
N ASP A 665 4.72 41.03 -25.52
CA ASP A 665 5.19 40.62 -26.88
C ASP A 665 5.70 39.16 -26.91
N SER A 666 5.69 38.45 -25.77
CA SER A 666 6.17 37.09 -25.65
C SER A 666 5.26 36.06 -26.35
N ILE A 667 5.85 34.94 -26.79
CA ILE A 667 5.10 33.80 -27.36
C ILE A 667 4.04 33.35 -26.37
N LEU A 668 4.35 33.32 -25.06
CA LEU A 668 3.41 32.90 -24.02
C LEU A 668 2.21 33.84 -23.92
N ALA A 669 2.42 35.17 -24.01
CA ALA A 669 1.32 36.15 -24.01
C ALA A 669 0.41 35.98 -25.23
N MET A 670 0.98 35.66 -26.38
CA MET A 670 0.24 35.42 -27.61
C MET A 670 -0.63 34.15 -27.49
N VAL A 671 -0.07 33.04 -26.99
CA VAL A 671 -0.81 31.80 -26.73
C VAL A 671 -1.93 32.07 -25.71
N ALA A 672 -1.65 32.81 -24.66
CA ALA A 672 -2.64 33.24 -23.67
C ALA A 672 -3.75 34.10 -24.27
N GLY A 673 -3.41 35.01 -25.21
CA GLY A 673 -4.35 35.83 -25.96
C GLY A 673 -5.34 35.01 -26.79
N VAL A 674 -4.88 33.91 -27.41
CA VAL A 674 -5.75 32.97 -28.15
C VAL A 674 -6.70 32.21 -27.19
N LEU A 675 -6.28 31.94 -25.95
CA LEU A 675 -7.11 31.28 -24.94
C LEU A 675 -8.07 32.23 -24.22
N ALA A 676 -7.75 33.51 -24.12
CA ALA A 676 -8.54 34.51 -23.38
C ALA A 676 -10.03 34.55 -23.75
N PRO A 677 -10.47 34.41 -25.03
CA PRO A 677 -11.88 34.36 -25.39
C PRO A 677 -12.65 33.20 -24.72
N ILE A 678 -12.01 32.05 -24.48
CA ILE A 678 -12.62 30.88 -23.81
C ILE A 678 -12.93 31.21 -22.35
N PHE A 679 -12.12 32.06 -21.72
CA PHE A 679 -12.26 32.48 -20.32
C PHE A 679 -13.16 33.71 -20.13
N LYS A 680 -13.54 34.40 -21.21
CA LYS A 680 -14.41 35.57 -21.15
C LYS A 680 -15.79 35.32 -20.46
N PRO A 681 -16.48 34.15 -20.69
CA PRO A 681 -17.79 33.88 -20.05
C PRO A 681 -17.71 33.75 -18.52
N ILE A 682 -16.52 33.43 -17.97
CA ILE A 682 -16.30 33.30 -16.53
C ILE A 682 -15.66 34.55 -15.90
N GLY A 683 -15.62 35.68 -16.65
CA GLY A 683 -15.05 36.95 -16.20
C GLY A 683 -13.52 37.00 -16.19
N LEU A 684 -12.83 36.06 -16.85
CA LEU A 684 -11.36 35.92 -16.83
C LEU A 684 -10.75 36.09 -18.24
N GLY A 685 -11.36 36.89 -19.11
CA GLY A 685 -10.95 37.10 -20.51
C GLY A 685 -9.71 37.98 -20.74
N ASP A 686 -8.88 38.17 -19.71
CA ASP A 686 -7.62 38.94 -19.83
C ASP A 686 -6.44 37.97 -20.10
N TRP A 687 -5.61 38.28 -21.13
CA TRP A 687 -4.45 37.47 -21.50
C TRP A 687 -3.46 37.29 -20.33
N ARG A 688 -3.32 38.28 -19.45
CA ARG A 688 -2.43 38.26 -18.28
C ARG A 688 -2.86 37.19 -17.29
N ILE A 689 -4.17 37.03 -17.07
CA ILE A 689 -4.73 35.96 -16.23
C ILE A 689 -4.45 34.60 -16.86
N CYS A 690 -4.69 34.48 -18.19
CA CYS A 690 -4.40 33.24 -18.91
C CYS A 690 -2.91 32.86 -18.85
N THR A 691 -2.01 33.85 -19.00
CA THR A 691 -0.56 33.66 -18.84
C THR A 691 -0.22 33.11 -17.44
N ALA A 692 -0.79 33.70 -16.38
CA ALA A 692 -0.57 33.25 -15.03
C ALA A 692 -1.11 31.84 -14.79
N LEU A 693 -2.27 31.47 -15.37
CA LEU A 693 -2.81 30.12 -15.26
C LEU A 693 -1.95 29.07 -16.01
N ILE A 694 -1.35 29.44 -17.15
CA ILE A 694 -0.42 28.58 -17.88
C ILE A 694 0.87 28.40 -17.05
N SER A 695 1.44 29.48 -16.51
CA SER A 695 2.60 29.39 -15.60
C SER A 695 2.27 28.53 -14.36
N GLY A 696 1.07 28.66 -13.79
CA GLY A 696 0.58 27.86 -12.69
C GLY A 696 0.33 26.37 -13.00
N PHE A 697 0.35 25.98 -14.26
CA PHE A 697 0.40 24.55 -14.63
C PHE A 697 1.78 23.95 -14.30
N MET A 698 2.84 24.72 -14.41
CA MET A 698 4.17 24.29 -13.98
C MET A 698 4.24 24.13 -12.47
N ALA A 699 4.03 25.22 -11.76
CA ALA A 699 4.04 25.30 -10.32
C ALA A 699 2.91 26.26 -9.87
N LYS A 700 2.04 25.78 -8.97
CA LYS A 700 0.82 26.55 -8.61
C LYS A 700 1.11 27.91 -7.99
N GLU A 701 2.18 28.01 -7.22
CA GLU A 701 2.65 29.26 -6.61
C GLU A 701 3.05 30.32 -7.65
N SER A 702 3.50 29.92 -8.85
CA SER A 702 3.87 30.86 -9.91
C SER A 702 2.69 31.68 -10.44
N VAL A 703 1.45 31.30 -10.18
CA VAL A 703 0.28 32.10 -10.52
C VAL A 703 0.36 33.49 -9.88
N VAL A 704 0.67 33.53 -8.59
CA VAL A 704 0.70 34.81 -7.83
C VAL A 704 1.83 35.69 -8.31
N SER A 705 3.05 35.18 -8.38
CA SER A 705 4.22 35.96 -8.84
C SER A 705 4.04 36.47 -10.28
N THR A 706 3.47 35.65 -11.17
CA THR A 706 3.18 36.09 -12.54
C THR A 706 2.13 37.21 -12.56
N LEU A 707 1.07 37.11 -11.74
CA LEU A 707 0.04 38.16 -11.64
C LEU A 707 0.59 39.45 -11.04
N GLU A 708 1.41 39.36 -10.00
CA GLU A 708 2.06 40.55 -9.41
C GLU A 708 2.93 41.31 -10.41
N VAL A 709 3.73 40.59 -11.19
CA VAL A 709 4.56 41.18 -12.26
C VAL A 709 3.68 41.80 -13.35
N LEU A 710 2.70 41.06 -13.90
CA LEU A 710 1.90 41.49 -15.04
C LEU A 710 0.90 42.62 -14.72
N PHE A 711 0.47 42.72 -13.46
CA PHE A 711 -0.45 43.75 -12.98
C PHE A 711 0.27 44.88 -12.20
N SER A 712 1.58 44.84 -12.07
CA SER A 712 2.39 45.83 -11.32
C SER A 712 1.85 46.04 -9.88
N GLY A 713 1.39 44.98 -9.23
CA GLY A 713 0.87 45.00 -7.87
C GLY A 713 -0.59 45.54 -7.69
N ASN A 714 -1.26 45.97 -8.75
CA ASN A 714 -2.57 46.62 -8.65
C ASN A 714 -3.70 45.78 -9.27
N ILE A 715 -3.79 44.51 -8.92
CA ILE A 715 -4.80 43.58 -9.46
C ILE A 715 -6.24 43.95 -9.08
N ALA A 716 -6.42 44.60 -7.93
CA ALA A 716 -7.74 45.01 -7.43
C ALA A 716 -8.43 46.11 -8.26
N SER A 717 -7.67 46.86 -9.07
CA SER A 717 -8.22 47.86 -9.98
C SER A 717 -8.74 47.30 -11.31
N VAL A 718 -8.32 46.07 -11.68
CA VAL A 718 -8.62 45.44 -12.97
C VAL A 718 -9.66 44.32 -12.83
N LEU A 719 -9.58 43.55 -11.77
CA LEU A 719 -10.49 42.44 -11.52
C LEU A 719 -11.65 42.86 -10.60
N THR A 720 -12.87 42.45 -10.95
CA THR A 720 -14.01 42.56 -10.04
C THR A 720 -13.97 41.50 -8.95
N PRO A 721 -14.60 41.71 -7.77
CA PRO A 721 -14.69 40.67 -6.74
C PRO A 721 -15.34 39.37 -7.24
N LEU A 722 -16.26 39.47 -8.19
CA LEU A 722 -16.93 38.32 -8.80
C LEU A 722 -15.95 37.53 -9.70
N ALA A 723 -15.14 38.23 -10.52
CA ALA A 723 -14.10 37.62 -11.33
C ALA A 723 -13.01 36.96 -10.45
N ALA A 724 -12.66 37.60 -9.32
CA ALA A 724 -11.74 37.03 -8.33
C ALA A 724 -12.29 35.74 -7.71
N ALA A 725 -13.60 35.70 -7.38
CA ALA A 725 -14.25 34.49 -6.88
C ALA A 725 -14.24 33.36 -7.94
N SER A 726 -14.53 33.69 -9.20
CA SER A 726 -14.47 32.75 -10.33
C SER A 726 -13.06 32.21 -10.51
N LEU A 727 -12.02 33.06 -10.40
CA LEU A 727 -10.62 32.66 -10.52
C LEU A 727 -10.18 31.75 -9.35
N LEU A 728 -10.65 32.03 -8.14
CA LEU A 728 -10.40 31.17 -6.97
C LEU A 728 -10.97 29.76 -7.19
N VAL A 729 -12.21 29.65 -7.66
CA VAL A 729 -12.86 28.36 -7.95
C VAL A 729 -12.17 27.66 -9.11
N PHE A 730 -11.84 28.38 -10.17
CA PHE A 730 -11.07 27.82 -11.29
C PHE A 730 -9.71 27.30 -10.83
N SER A 731 -8.95 28.09 -10.08
CA SER A 731 -7.63 27.74 -9.56
C SER A 731 -7.66 26.55 -8.60
N LEU A 732 -8.77 26.39 -7.87
CA LEU A 732 -9.01 25.22 -7.00
C LEU A 732 -9.10 23.92 -7.80
N LEU A 733 -9.85 23.92 -8.91
CA LEU A 733 -10.27 22.69 -9.59
C LEU A 733 -9.47 22.37 -10.86
N TYR A 734 -8.78 23.37 -11.47
CA TYR A 734 -8.07 23.12 -12.73
C TYR A 734 -6.89 22.20 -12.59
N THR A 735 -6.38 21.73 -13.71
CA THR A 735 -5.34 20.70 -13.83
C THR A 735 -4.26 20.77 -12.73
N PRO A 736 -3.82 19.66 -12.15
CA PRO A 736 -2.71 19.65 -11.19
C PRO A 736 -1.38 20.07 -11.87
N CYS A 737 -0.34 20.31 -11.08
CA CYS A 737 0.97 20.70 -11.60
C CYS A 737 1.61 19.61 -12.47
N VAL A 738 2.59 19.99 -13.30
CA VAL A 738 3.30 19.06 -14.21
C VAL A 738 3.87 17.85 -13.47
N ALA A 739 4.43 18.04 -12.27
CA ALA A 739 4.94 16.95 -11.46
C ALA A 739 3.85 15.91 -11.07
N ALA A 740 2.66 16.39 -10.74
CA ALA A 740 1.52 15.51 -10.43
C ALA A 740 1.02 14.77 -11.68
N ILE A 741 0.94 15.45 -12.84
CA ILE A 741 0.59 14.81 -14.12
C ILE A 741 1.63 13.75 -14.51
N ALA A 742 2.92 14.02 -14.31
CA ALA A 742 3.97 13.02 -14.53
C ALA A 742 3.80 11.79 -13.65
N SER A 743 3.43 11.97 -12.37
CA SER A 743 3.11 10.87 -11.47
C SER A 743 1.88 10.08 -11.92
N ILE A 744 0.80 10.78 -12.33
CA ILE A 744 -0.41 10.13 -12.89
C ILE A 744 -0.08 9.37 -14.17
N LYS A 745 0.75 9.95 -15.06
CA LYS A 745 1.20 9.27 -16.30
C LYS A 745 1.92 7.94 -15.98
N ARG A 746 2.72 7.92 -14.95
CA ARG A 746 3.46 6.72 -14.53
C ARG A 746 2.53 5.65 -13.98
N GLU A 747 1.53 6.03 -13.16
CA GLU A 747 0.62 5.09 -12.50
C GLU A 747 -0.52 4.59 -13.40
N MET A 748 -0.97 5.40 -14.35
CA MET A 748 -2.15 5.10 -15.19
C MET A 748 -1.87 5.14 -16.70
N GLY A 749 -0.71 5.62 -17.10
CA GLY A 749 -0.35 5.79 -18.51
C GLY A 749 -0.72 7.14 -19.11
N SER A 750 -0.18 7.41 -20.33
CA SER A 750 -0.28 8.72 -21.00
C SER A 750 -1.71 9.11 -21.35
N LYS A 751 -2.56 8.16 -21.75
CA LYS A 751 -3.97 8.44 -22.11
C LYS A 751 -4.76 9.01 -20.93
N TRP A 752 -4.58 8.42 -19.74
CA TRP A 752 -5.23 8.89 -18.51
C TRP A 752 -4.69 10.23 -18.04
N ALA A 753 -3.37 10.45 -18.15
CA ALA A 753 -2.75 11.72 -17.78
C ALA A 753 -3.32 12.89 -18.59
N VAL A 754 -3.43 12.73 -19.93
CA VAL A 754 -4.07 13.73 -20.80
C VAL A 754 -5.55 13.88 -20.46
N GLY A 755 -6.26 12.76 -20.24
CA GLY A 755 -7.66 12.77 -19.85
C GLY A 755 -7.91 13.58 -18.57
N VAL A 756 -7.05 13.45 -17.56
CA VAL A 756 -7.14 14.22 -16.30
C VAL A 756 -6.98 15.71 -16.55
N VAL A 757 -5.99 16.11 -17.35
CA VAL A 757 -5.77 17.53 -17.68
C VAL A 757 -7.02 18.15 -18.31
N VAL A 758 -7.54 17.51 -19.37
CA VAL A 758 -8.72 18.00 -20.08
C VAL A 758 -9.95 18.02 -19.18
N TRP A 759 -10.19 16.92 -18.49
CA TRP A 759 -11.38 16.73 -17.65
C TRP A 759 -11.44 17.74 -16.48
N GLN A 760 -10.30 17.95 -15.82
CA GLN A 760 -10.24 18.92 -14.72
C GLN A 760 -10.36 20.37 -15.18
N CYS A 761 -9.77 20.72 -16.33
CA CYS A 761 -10.01 22.04 -16.92
C CYS A 761 -11.49 22.27 -17.25
N VAL A 762 -12.18 21.25 -17.77
CA VAL A 762 -13.63 21.35 -18.07
C VAL A 762 -14.44 21.52 -16.77
N ILE A 763 -14.19 20.71 -15.74
CA ILE A 763 -14.88 20.85 -14.45
C ILE A 763 -14.60 22.21 -13.83
N ALA A 764 -13.37 22.67 -13.83
CA ALA A 764 -12.99 23.98 -13.30
C ALA A 764 -13.70 25.12 -14.03
N TRP A 765 -13.76 25.03 -15.35
CA TRP A 765 -14.46 26.03 -16.17
C TRP A 765 -15.97 26.06 -15.90
N VAL A 766 -16.62 24.89 -15.85
CA VAL A 766 -18.05 24.77 -15.55
C VAL A 766 -18.36 25.28 -14.13
N ALA A 767 -17.55 24.90 -13.14
CA ALA A 767 -17.74 25.36 -11.76
C ALA A 767 -17.54 26.88 -11.63
N ALA A 768 -16.52 27.44 -12.27
CA ALA A 768 -16.29 28.88 -12.30
C ALA A 768 -17.41 29.63 -13.02
N LEU A 769 -17.97 29.06 -14.11
CA LEU A 769 -19.13 29.62 -14.81
C LEU A 769 -20.37 29.67 -13.91
N ILE A 770 -20.67 28.59 -13.20
CA ILE A 770 -21.78 28.51 -12.26
C ILE A 770 -21.64 29.60 -11.18
N VAL A 771 -20.46 29.74 -10.58
CA VAL A 771 -20.16 30.76 -9.57
C VAL A 771 -20.31 32.16 -10.16
N HIS A 772 -19.83 32.38 -11.36
CA HIS A 772 -19.94 33.68 -12.05
C HIS A 772 -21.42 34.04 -12.33
N LEU A 773 -22.21 33.10 -12.86
CA LEU A 773 -23.63 33.30 -13.14
C LEU A 773 -24.45 33.55 -11.86
N ILE A 774 -24.23 32.79 -10.78
CA ILE A 774 -24.91 32.99 -9.49
C ILE A 774 -24.57 34.38 -8.91
N GLY A 775 -23.31 34.83 -9.07
CA GLY A 775 -22.90 36.13 -8.57
C GLY A 775 -23.38 37.32 -9.44
N MET A 776 -23.89 37.08 -10.65
CA MET A 776 -24.54 38.10 -11.51
C MET A 776 -26.01 38.30 -11.19
N ILE A 777 -26.65 37.34 -10.54
CA ILE A 777 -28.03 37.41 -10.04
C ILE A 777 -28.08 38.17 -8.71
#